data_4ec01466ab4abf58546dd44b9996fbca
#
_entry.id   4ec01466ab4abf58546dd44b9996fbca
#
_cell.length_a   1.000
_cell.length_b   1.000
_cell.length_c   1.000
_cell.angle_alpha   90.00
_cell.angle_beta   90.00
_cell.angle_gamma   90.00
#
_symmetry.space_group_name_H-M   'P 1'
#
loop_
_entity.id
_entity.type
_entity.pdbx_description
1 polymer ?
#
loop_
_entity_poly.entity_id
_entity_poly.type
_entity_poly.pdbx_seq_one_letter_code
_entity_poly.pdbx_strand_id
1 'polypeptide(L)'
;VGLEAILILLAAAVVLATVFRYLQLPHLLAYLAAGVLIGPHGLHWIPDTENTRYLAEFGVVFLLFTLGLEFSLPRLLAMKRLVLGLGGAQVVLSTAVFAAIAWWLGVPVQGAVVIGGMLAMSSTAIVVKLLVEQLEQHSRHGRAAIGVLLFQDLAVVPFLILIPAFGGQADGTSVALALGWSLLKAAAVLAGILFLGRWGLRPLFHEIARARAREFFVLAVLLVTLASAWLTQASGLSLALGAFLAGMMLGETEYRHQVEADIQPFRDVLLGLFFVTVGMMLDLATVWALAPWVVAAVFAIVLFKTLLVFALGRLFGLEAGVALRTGLVLAQVGEFAFVLLMQAEQHALLPSPAAQIVLAAALISMMLTPLVLRYNGALARWFVPSYVRARHHNLDLIRAEADHLPGGHVLICGYGRSGQNLAWMLEQEGMASLAFDLDPVRVRDARDAGKPVVYGDATRRDVLEAAGLARARALAITFNDVSAALKILDITRHLRPDMPVVVRTVDDADLERLYAAGATEVVPESLEGSLMIGSHLLLLLGVPVSRIVKSVREVRRDRYRMLRGFFHGEDLFEAKQTEAYRARLHAVVLPEGARAVGQRLADLHLETLGVDVSAVRRGGIRGPQPAPETRLQVGDVLVLYGTPEALEQAEKILLEG
;
A
#
# COMPACT_ATOMS: atom_id res chain seq x y z
N VAL A 1 9.89 -35.64 -13.85
CA VAL A 1 9.76 -34.62 -14.91
C VAL A 1 11.13 -34.48 -15.55
N GLY A 2 11.26 -34.84 -16.85
CA GLY A 2 12.52 -34.67 -17.58
C GLY A 2 12.84 -33.16 -17.77
N LEU A 3 14.10 -32.82 -17.99
CA LEU A 3 14.56 -31.47 -18.26
C LEU A 3 13.77 -30.82 -19.41
N GLU A 4 13.42 -31.63 -20.43
CA GLU A 4 12.62 -31.19 -21.57
C GLU A 4 11.25 -30.66 -21.17
N ALA A 5 10.52 -31.37 -20.31
CA ALA A 5 9.21 -30.90 -19.84
C ALA A 5 9.30 -29.61 -19.03
N ILE A 6 10.36 -29.45 -18.21
CA ILE A 6 10.59 -28.18 -17.47
C ILE A 6 10.89 -27.06 -18.45
N LEU A 7 11.68 -27.27 -19.49
CA LEU A 7 11.99 -26.26 -20.50
C LEU A 7 10.74 -25.85 -21.29
N ILE A 8 9.90 -26.80 -21.70
CA ILE A 8 8.63 -26.51 -22.40
C ILE A 8 7.71 -25.67 -21.52
N LEU A 9 7.59 -26.04 -20.25
CA LEU A 9 6.75 -25.35 -19.26
C LEU A 9 7.22 -23.91 -19.04
N LEU A 10 8.51 -23.72 -18.81
CA LEU A 10 9.09 -22.38 -18.65
C LEU A 10 8.96 -21.53 -19.92
N ALA A 11 9.22 -22.11 -21.10
CA ALA A 11 9.09 -21.41 -22.37
C ALA A 11 7.65 -20.95 -22.61
N ALA A 12 6.67 -21.84 -22.44
CA ALA A 12 5.26 -21.51 -22.60
C ALA A 12 4.81 -20.43 -21.59
N ALA A 13 5.23 -20.56 -20.32
CA ALA A 13 4.93 -19.58 -19.29
C ALA A 13 5.49 -18.19 -19.63
N VAL A 14 6.76 -18.10 -20.06
CA VAL A 14 7.42 -16.84 -20.41
C VAL A 14 6.76 -16.20 -21.65
N VAL A 15 6.52 -16.98 -22.70
CA VAL A 15 5.91 -16.48 -23.93
C VAL A 15 4.50 -15.93 -23.66
N LEU A 16 3.65 -16.70 -22.98
CA LEU A 16 2.29 -16.27 -22.68
C LEU A 16 2.26 -15.13 -21.64
N ALA A 17 3.12 -15.13 -20.64
CA ALA A 17 3.23 -14.00 -19.71
C ALA A 17 3.62 -12.72 -20.44
N THR A 18 4.48 -12.79 -21.44
CA THR A 18 4.85 -11.65 -22.29
C THR A 18 3.67 -11.16 -23.11
N VAL A 19 2.93 -12.07 -23.78
CA VAL A 19 1.72 -11.72 -24.56
C VAL A 19 0.65 -11.09 -23.67
N PHE A 20 0.36 -11.68 -22.51
CA PHE A 20 -0.65 -11.17 -21.57
C PHE A 20 -0.26 -9.81 -20.99
N ARG A 21 1.03 -9.56 -20.81
CA ARG A 21 1.54 -8.25 -20.41
C ARG A 21 1.25 -7.17 -21.46
N TYR A 22 1.44 -7.47 -22.75
CA TYR A 22 1.06 -6.55 -23.84
C TYR A 22 -0.44 -6.30 -23.88
N LEU A 23 -1.26 -7.31 -23.54
CA LEU A 23 -2.71 -7.19 -23.44
C LEU A 23 -3.18 -6.55 -22.12
N GLN A 24 -2.28 -6.13 -21.25
CA GLN A 24 -2.57 -5.57 -19.91
C GLN A 24 -3.41 -6.52 -19.02
N LEU A 25 -3.25 -7.83 -19.21
CA LEU A 25 -3.90 -8.85 -18.41
C LEU A 25 -2.97 -9.35 -17.27
N PRO A 26 -3.53 -9.80 -16.14
CA PRO A 26 -2.75 -10.39 -15.05
C PRO A 26 -1.91 -11.59 -15.51
N HIS A 27 -0.64 -11.67 -15.10
CA HIS A 27 0.28 -12.76 -15.46
C HIS A 27 -0.18 -14.14 -14.97
N LEU A 28 -0.95 -14.19 -13.89
CA LEU A 28 -1.57 -15.40 -13.36
C LEU A 28 -2.44 -16.11 -14.41
N LEU A 29 -3.22 -15.34 -15.18
CA LEU A 29 -4.03 -15.88 -16.27
C LEU A 29 -3.17 -16.43 -17.43
N ALA A 30 -1.97 -15.87 -17.64
CA ALA A 30 -1.03 -16.38 -18.63
C ALA A 30 -0.52 -17.76 -18.27
N TYR A 31 -0.23 -18.01 -17.00
CA TYR A 31 0.19 -19.32 -16.52
C TYR A 31 -0.92 -20.38 -16.67
N LEU A 32 -2.15 -20.04 -16.33
CA LEU A 32 -3.30 -20.91 -16.56
C LEU A 32 -3.48 -21.21 -18.04
N ALA A 33 -3.39 -20.20 -18.93
CA ALA A 33 -3.48 -20.36 -20.36
C ALA A 33 -2.32 -21.23 -20.91
N ALA A 34 -1.10 -21.09 -20.36
CA ALA A 34 0.03 -21.95 -20.69
C ALA A 34 -0.30 -23.40 -20.41
N GLY A 35 -0.83 -23.69 -19.20
CA GLY A 35 -1.24 -25.04 -18.82
C GLY A 35 -2.29 -25.65 -19.74
N VAL A 36 -3.33 -24.88 -20.08
CA VAL A 36 -4.37 -25.31 -21.02
C VAL A 36 -3.75 -25.66 -22.39
N LEU A 37 -2.81 -24.85 -22.87
CA LEU A 37 -2.21 -25.01 -24.18
C LEU A 37 -1.28 -26.25 -24.25
N ILE A 38 -0.35 -26.40 -23.30
CA ILE A 38 0.69 -27.45 -23.32
C ILE A 38 0.27 -28.76 -22.65
N GLY A 39 -0.85 -28.73 -21.92
CA GLY A 39 -1.33 -29.85 -21.12
C GLY A 39 -1.89 -31.03 -21.92
N PRO A 40 -2.35 -32.09 -21.18
CA PRO A 40 -2.84 -33.32 -21.78
C PRO A 40 -4.14 -33.18 -22.58
N HIS A 41 -4.86 -32.05 -22.39
CA HIS A 41 -6.08 -31.78 -23.12
C HIS A 41 -5.90 -30.66 -24.20
N GLY A 42 -4.66 -30.17 -24.39
CA GLY A 42 -4.27 -29.21 -25.41
C GLY A 42 -3.34 -29.81 -26.45
N LEU A 43 -2.10 -29.31 -26.54
CA LEU A 43 -1.07 -29.80 -27.50
C LEU A 43 -0.43 -31.16 -27.10
N HIS A 44 -0.76 -31.70 -25.93
CA HIS A 44 -0.23 -32.96 -25.41
C HIS A 44 1.31 -32.99 -25.22
N TRP A 45 1.92 -31.79 -25.04
CA TRP A 45 3.39 -31.72 -24.87
C TRP A 45 3.85 -32.16 -23.48
N ILE A 46 3.00 -31.96 -22.48
CA ILE A 46 3.29 -32.39 -21.11
C ILE A 46 2.16 -33.31 -20.64
N PRO A 47 2.48 -34.61 -20.31
CA PRO A 47 1.49 -35.52 -19.74
C PRO A 47 1.18 -35.13 -18.28
N ASP A 48 -0.05 -35.41 -17.84
CA ASP A 48 -0.39 -35.36 -16.43
C ASP A 48 0.25 -36.52 -15.71
N THR A 49 1.29 -36.26 -14.96
CA THR A 49 2.04 -37.23 -14.18
C THR A 49 1.99 -36.89 -12.69
N GLU A 50 2.17 -37.91 -11.87
CA GLU A 50 2.28 -37.72 -10.41
C GLU A 50 3.34 -36.67 -10.04
N ASN A 51 4.45 -36.64 -10.77
CA ASN A 51 5.53 -35.69 -10.57
C ASN A 51 5.12 -34.23 -10.88
N THR A 52 4.26 -33.99 -11.88
CA THR A 52 3.76 -32.64 -12.17
C THR A 52 2.78 -32.17 -11.08
N ARG A 53 1.99 -33.09 -10.52
CA ARG A 53 1.09 -32.80 -9.39
C ARG A 53 1.88 -32.49 -8.12
N TYR A 54 2.96 -33.20 -7.80
CA TYR A 54 3.84 -32.88 -6.67
C TYR A 54 4.44 -31.46 -6.78
N LEU A 55 4.89 -31.06 -7.98
CA LEU A 55 5.40 -29.69 -8.18
C LEU A 55 4.32 -28.63 -7.92
N ALA A 56 3.08 -28.91 -8.33
CA ALA A 56 1.97 -28.01 -8.04
C ALA A 56 1.66 -27.90 -6.54
N GLU A 57 1.75 -29.02 -5.80
CA GLU A 57 1.59 -29.02 -4.34
C GLU A 57 2.61 -28.12 -3.64
N PHE A 58 3.87 -28.11 -4.08
CA PHE A 58 4.86 -27.14 -3.58
C PHE A 58 4.44 -25.69 -3.87
N GLY A 59 3.87 -25.43 -5.04
CA GLY A 59 3.32 -24.10 -5.36
C GLY A 59 2.22 -23.67 -4.37
N VAL A 60 1.31 -24.60 -4.03
CA VAL A 60 0.27 -24.38 -3.01
C VAL A 60 0.88 -24.12 -1.64
N VAL A 61 1.89 -24.91 -1.24
CA VAL A 61 2.61 -24.74 0.04
C VAL A 61 3.15 -23.31 0.16
N PHE A 62 3.85 -22.81 -0.87
CA PHE A 62 4.42 -21.46 -0.83
C PHE A 62 3.38 -20.37 -0.98
N LEU A 63 2.29 -20.60 -1.70
CA LEU A 63 1.15 -19.69 -1.77
C LEU A 63 0.54 -19.49 -0.37
N LEU A 64 0.21 -20.59 0.30
CA LEU A 64 -0.41 -20.56 1.63
C LEU A 64 0.56 -20.05 2.72
N PHE A 65 1.85 -20.36 2.60
CA PHE A 65 2.89 -19.78 3.45
C PHE A 65 2.90 -18.26 3.36
N THR A 66 2.89 -17.71 2.15
CA THR A 66 2.88 -16.25 1.94
C THR A 66 1.60 -15.62 2.47
N LEU A 67 0.45 -16.26 2.24
CA LEU A 67 -0.82 -15.82 2.82
C LEU A 67 -0.76 -15.75 4.35
N GLY A 68 -0.18 -16.81 4.98
CA GLY A 68 0.06 -16.81 6.42
C GLY A 68 0.99 -15.68 6.86
N LEU A 69 2.06 -15.40 6.11
CA LEU A 69 3.01 -14.33 6.40
C LEU A 69 2.39 -12.94 6.32
N GLU A 70 1.47 -12.73 5.39
CA GLU A 70 0.74 -11.47 5.22
C GLU A 70 -0.34 -11.26 6.28
N PHE A 71 -0.75 -12.33 6.98
CA PHE A 71 -1.78 -12.26 8.01
C PHE A 71 -1.34 -11.37 9.17
N SER A 72 -2.19 -10.40 9.53
CA SER A 72 -1.95 -9.46 10.61
C SER A 72 -3.20 -9.30 11.47
N LEU A 73 -3.17 -9.87 12.67
CA LEU A 73 -4.27 -9.78 13.63
C LEU A 73 -4.62 -8.32 14.02
N PRO A 74 -3.64 -7.40 14.25
CA PRO A 74 -3.96 -5.99 14.51
C PRO A 74 -4.73 -5.32 13.37
N ARG A 75 -4.36 -5.59 12.11
CA ARG A 75 -5.04 -5.04 10.93
C ARG A 75 -6.47 -5.58 10.79
N LEU A 76 -6.67 -6.86 11.07
CA LEU A 76 -7.98 -7.50 11.08
C LEU A 76 -8.88 -6.87 12.15
N LEU A 77 -8.37 -6.69 13.38
CA LEU A 77 -9.13 -6.09 14.48
C LEU A 77 -9.45 -4.60 14.23
N ALA A 78 -8.55 -3.86 13.59
CA ALA A 78 -8.80 -2.47 13.19
C ALA A 78 -9.98 -2.35 12.21
N MET A 79 -10.23 -3.37 11.38
CA MET A 79 -11.30 -3.41 10.38
C MET A 79 -12.41 -4.41 10.72
N LYS A 80 -12.54 -4.83 11.98
CA LYS A 80 -13.41 -5.95 12.42
C LYS A 80 -14.84 -5.93 11.86
N ARG A 81 -15.46 -4.75 11.73
CA ARG A 81 -16.83 -4.63 11.20
C ARG A 81 -16.91 -4.99 9.71
N LEU A 82 -15.91 -4.64 8.91
CA LEU A 82 -15.86 -4.99 7.49
C LEU A 82 -15.39 -6.44 7.31
N VAL A 83 -14.35 -6.84 8.04
CA VAL A 83 -13.75 -8.17 7.91
C VAL A 83 -14.67 -9.25 8.47
N LEU A 84 -14.95 -9.23 9.78
CA LEU A 84 -15.75 -10.26 10.42
C LEU A 84 -17.25 -10.11 10.13
N GLY A 85 -17.75 -8.87 10.01
CA GLY A 85 -19.16 -8.61 9.73
C GLY A 85 -19.51 -8.84 8.28
N LEU A 86 -19.08 -7.93 7.39
CA LEU A 86 -19.42 -7.98 5.97
C LEU A 86 -18.77 -9.20 5.27
N GLY A 87 -17.47 -9.45 5.51
CA GLY A 87 -16.74 -10.57 4.93
C GLY A 87 -17.27 -11.91 5.42
N GLY A 88 -17.49 -12.07 6.74
CA GLY A 88 -18.04 -13.28 7.32
C GLY A 88 -19.43 -13.60 6.78
N ALA A 89 -20.32 -12.63 6.75
CA ALA A 89 -21.67 -12.81 6.20
C ALA A 89 -21.63 -13.17 4.71
N GLN A 90 -20.75 -12.53 3.93
CA GLN A 90 -20.60 -12.82 2.50
C GLN A 90 -20.15 -14.27 2.28
N VAL A 91 -19.09 -14.73 2.97
CA VAL A 91 -18.57 -16.10 2.80
C VAL A 91 -19.62 -17.13 3.20
N VAL A 92 -20.23 -16.99 4.38
CA VAL A 92 -21.22 -17.96 4.87
C VAL A 92 -22.43 -18.04 3.94
N LEU A 93 -23.00 -16.91 3.54
CA LEU A 93 -24.17 -16.89 2.67
C LEU A 93 -23.85 -17.35 1.25
N SER A 94 -22.71 -16.94 0.69
CA SER A 94 -22.27 -17.43 -0.63
C SER A 94 -22.06 -18.95 -0.61
N THR A 95 -21.35 -19.46 0.40
CA THR A 95 -21.14 -20.89 0.57
C THR A 95 -22.48 -21.64 0.67
N ALA A 96 -23.40 -21.17 1.51
CA ALA A 96 -24.72 -21.81 1.69
C ALA A 96 -25.54 -21.85 0.41
N VAL A 97 -25.61 -20.73 -0.33
CA VAL A 97 -26.43 -20.65 -1.55
C VAL A 97 -25.81 -21.48 -2.68
N PHE A 98 -24.52 -21.34 -2.94
CA PHE A 98 -23.86 -22.14 -3.99
C PHE A 98 -23.84 -23.63 -3.64
N ALA A 99 -23.67 -24.00 -2.37
CA ALA A 99 -23.80 -25.38 -1.92
C ALA A 99 -25.24 -25.93 -2.13
N ALA A 100 -26.26 -25.15 -1.81
CA ALA A 100 -27.67 -25.54 -2.04
C ALA A 100 -27.93 -25.74 -3.54
N ILE A 101 -27.44 -24.86 -4.41
CA ILE A 101 -27.58 -25.01 -5.87
C ILE A 101 -26.83 -26.25 -6.37
N ALA A 102 -25.60 -26.48 -5.93
CA ALA A 102 -24.83 -27.68 -6.33
C ALA A 102 -25.50 -28.97 -5.86
N TRP A 103 -26.01 -28.99 -4.63
CA TRP A 103 -26.75 -30.12 -4.11
C TRP A 103 -28.03 -30.39 -4.90
N TRP A 104 -28.81 -29.35 -5.21
CA TRP A 104 -29.99 -29.44 -6.04
C TRP A 104 -29.71 -29.98 -7.45
N LEU A 105 -28.53 -29.67 -7.99
CA LEU A 105 -28.03 -30.19 -9.27
C LEU A 105 -27.47 -31.64 -9.18
N GLY A 106 -27.59 -32.29 -8.00
CA GLY A 106 -27.22 -33.68 -7.81
C GLY A 106 -25.79 -33.94 -7.31
N VAL A 107 -25.06 -32.88 -6.91
CA VAL A 107 -23.74 -33.05 -6.28
C VAL A 107 -23.92 -33.55 -4.84
N PRO A 108 -23.13 -34.56 -4.38
CA PRO A 108 -23.16 -34.98 -2.97
C PRO A 108 -22.96 -33.82 -2.00
N VAL A 109 -23.57 -33.85 -0.83
CA VAL A 109 -23.57 -32.73 0.14
C VAL A 109 -22.17 -32.24 0.47
N GLN A 110 -21.20 -33.17 0.65
CA GLN A 110 -19.80 -32.85 0.95
C GLN A 110 -19.17 -32.03 -0.20
N GLY A 111 -19.30 -32.52 -1.43
CA GLY A 111 -18.83 -31.84 -2.63
C GLY A 111 -19.55 -30.51 -2.86
N ALA A 112 -20.87 -30.45 -2.59
CA ALA A 112 -21.65 -29.23 -2.70
C ALA A 112 -21.15 -28.13 -1.75
N VAL A 113 -20.81 -28.45 -0.49
CA VAL A 113 -20.24 -27.51 0.47
C VAL A 113 -18.87 -27.02 -0.01
N VAL A 114 -18.05 -27.90 -0.58
CA VAL A 114 -16.75 -27.51 -1.12
C VAL A 114 -16.90 -26.57 -2.32
N ILE A 115 -17.81 -26.87 -3.27
CA ILE A 115 -18.14 -25.97 -4.39
C ILE A 115 -18.61 -24.61 -3.87
N GLY A 116 -19.48 -24.62 -2.85
CA GLY A 116 -19.95 -23.38 -2.22
C GLY A 116 -18.81 -22.54 -1.67
N GLY A 117 -17.87 -23.16 -0.96
CA GLY A 117 -16.66 -22.52 -0.45
C GLY A 117 -15.78 -21.97 -1.56
N MET A 118 -15.51 -22.76 -2.61
CA MET A 118 -14.71 -22.33 -3.76
C MET A 118 -15.30 -21.08 -4.44
N LEU A 119 -16.61 -21.08 -4.68
CA LEU A 119 -17.29 -19.97 -5.37
C LEU A 119 -17.51 -18.76 -4.46
N ALA A 120 -17.45 -18.92 -3.13
CA ALA A 120 -17.49 -17.80 -2.18
C ALA A 120 -16.24 -16.94 -2.21
N MET A 121 -15.07 -17.50 -2.52
CA MET A 121 -13.79 -16.80 -2.53
C MET A 121 -13.66 -15.88 -3.75
N SER A 122 -12.90 -14.78 -3.60
CA SER A 122 -12.54 -13.87 -4.68
C SER A 122 -11.03 -13.70 -4.72
N SER A 123 -10.46 -13.31 -5.86
CA SER A 123 -9.01 -13.16 -6.01
C SER A 123 -8.49 -11.90 -5.32
N THR A 124 -7.73 -12.07 -4.25
CA THR A 124 -7.05 -11.00 -3.56
C THR A 124 -5.97 -10.37 -4.44
N ALA A 125 -5.15 -11.21 -5.08
CA ALA A 125 -4.04 -10.75 -5.91
C ALA A 125 -4.50 -9.86 -7.08
N ILE A 126 -5.53 -10.28 -7.84
CA ILE A 126 -6.04 -9.53 -8.99
C ILE A 126 -6.73 -8.24 -8.53
N VAL A 127 -7.60 -8.33 -7.53
CA VAL A 127 -8.39 -7.18 -7.07
C VAL A 127 -7.50 -6.10 -6.47
N VAL A 128 -6.62 -6.46 -5.54
CA VAL A 128 -5.74 -5.47 -4.90
C VAL A 128 -4.82 -4.81 -5.93
N LYS A 129 -4.21 -5.60 -6.83
CA LYS A 129 -3.38 -5.06 -7.90
C LYS A 129 -4.14 -4.05 -8.77
N LEU A 130 -5.33 -4.39 -9.24
CA LEU A 130 -6.13 -3.50 -10.09
C LEU A 130 -6.62 -2.27 -9.33
N LEU A 131 -6.99 -2.39 -8.05
CA LEU A 131 -7.34 -1.24 -7.21
C LEU A 131 -6.16 -0.30 -7.00
N VAL A 132 -4.94 -0.83 -6.85
CA VAL A 132 -3.70 -0.02 -6.76
C VAL A 132 -3.43 0.69 -8.09
N GLU A 133 -3.49 -0.02 -9.22
CA GLU A 133 -3.29 0.57 -10.55
C GLU A 133 -4.31 1.67 -10.87
N GLN A 134 -5.56 1.54 -10.38
CA GLN A 134 -6.62 2.54 -10.52
C GLN A 134 -6.59 3.61 -9.42
N LEU A 135 -5.68 3.51 -8.44
CA LEU A 135 -5.59 4.40 -7.27
C LEU A 135 -6.87 4.42 -6.42
N GLU A 136 -7.59 3.28 -6.39
CA GLU A 136 -8.85 3.12 -5.69
C GLU A 136 -8.75 2.26 -4.40
N GLN A 137 -7.56 1.80 -4.01
CA GLN A 137 -7.35 0.98 -2.81
C GLN A 137 -7.83 1.67 -1.52
N HIS A 138 -7.66 2.98 -1.41
CA HIS A 138 -8.08 3.78 -0.25
C HIS A 138 -9.50 4.35 -0.39
N SER A 139 -10.16 4.14 -1.52
CA SER A 139 -11.55 4.53 -1.71
C SER A 139 -12.48 3.74 -0.77
N ARG A 140 -13.72 4.23 -0.55
CA ARG A 140 -14.69 3.54 0.31
C ARG A 140 -14.98 2.11 -0.14
N HIS A 141 -15.18 1.89 -1.45
CA HIS A 141 -15.42 0.55 -2.00
C HIS A 141 -14.15 -0.31 -2.01
N GLY A 142 -12.96 0.28 -2.27
CA GLY A 142 -11.69 -0.44 -2.20
C GLY A 142 -11.40 -0.96 -0.78
N ARG A 143 -11.57 -0.13 0.26
CA ARG A 143 -11.43 -0.55 1.65
C ARG A 143 -12.44 -1.62 2.06
N ALA A 144 -13.69 -1.51 1.58
CA ALA A 144 -14.71 -2.52 1.84
C ALA A 144 -14.36 -3.85 1.15
N ALA A 145 -13.92 -3.82 -0.11
CA ALA A 145 -13.47 -4.99 -0.84
C ALA A 145 -12.27 -5.67 -0.17
N ILE A 146 -11.23 -4.89 0.20
CA ILE A 146 -10.06 -5.42 0.91
C ILE A 146 -10.46 -6.04 2.25
N GLY A 147 -11.39 -5.44 2.99
CA GLY A 147 -11.90 -6.01 4.22
C GLY A 147 -12.56 -7.38 4.03
N VAL A 148 -13.37 -7.54 2.97
CA VAL A 148 -14.00 -8.84 2.63
C VAL A 148 -12.92 -9.84 2.20
N LEU A 149 -11.97 -9.46 1.35
CA LEU A 149 -10.88 -10.33 0.88
C LEU A 149 -10.03 -10.86 2.03
N LEU A 150 -9.69 -10.01 3.02
CA LEU A 150 -8.96 -10.44 4.22
C LEU A 150 -9.70 -11.52 5.02
N PHE A 151 -11.04 -11.47 5.05
CA PHE A 151 -11.83 -12.54 5.67
C PHE A 151 -11.85 -13.80 4.80
N GLN A 152 -11.98 -13.65 3.49
CA GLN A 152 -11.96 -14.78 2.56
C GLN A 152 -10.66 -15.55 2.64
N ASP A 153 -9.51 -14.86 2.72
CA ASP A 153 -8.19 -15.47 2.90
C ASP A 153 -8.10 -16.29 4.19
N LEU A 154 -8.71 -15.80 5.27
CA LEU A 154 -8.82 -16.57 6.52
C LEU A 154 -9.79 -17.75 6.41
N ALA A 155 -10.88 -17.58 5.67
CA ALA A 155 -11.90 -18.60 5.51
C ALA A 155 -11.47 -19.81 4.68
N VAL A 156 -10.37 -19.73 3.94
CA VAL A 156 -9.75 -20.88 3.26
C VAL A 156 -9.34 -21.96 4.27
N VAL A 157 -8.86 -21.57 5.46
CA VAL A 157 -8.35 -22.50 6.49
C VAL A 157 -9.39 -23.53 6.96
N PRO A 158 -10.62 -23.15 7.33
CA PRO A 158 -11.68 -24.12 7.61
C PRO A 158 -11.89 -25.13 6.49
N PHE A 159 -11.89 -24.71 5.21
CA PHE A 159 -12.07 -25.62 4.09
C PHE A 159 -10.91 -26.60 3.93
N LEU A 160 -9.66 -26.17 4.17
CA LEU A 160 -8.49 -27.05 4.17
C LEU A 160 -8.54 -28.12 5.27
N ILE A 161 -9.33 -27.91 6.32
CA ILE A 161 -9.57 -28.90 7.38
C ILE A 161 -10.77 -29.80 7.02
N LEU A 162 -11.83 -29.22 6.44
CA LEU A 162 -13.08 -29.92 6.14
C LEU A 162 -12.92 -30.91 4.98
N ILE A 163 -12.16 -30.57 3.92
CA ILE A 163 -12.03 -31.41 2.74
C ILE A 163 -11.44 -32.79 3.07
N PRO A 164 -10.27 -32.89 3.75
CA PRO A 164 -9.76 -34.20 4.18
C PRO A 164 -10.71 -34.95 5.12
N ALA A 165 -11.43 -34.21 5.99
CA ALA A 165 -12.41 -34.81 6.90
C ALA A 165 -13.60 -35.45 6.16
N PHE A 166 -14.02 -34.88 5.03
CA PHE A 166 -15.06 -35.44 4.18
C PHE A 166 -14.61 -36.67 3.39
N GLY A 167 -13.33 -36.75 3.01
CA GLY A 167 -12.74 -37.86 2.27
C GLY A 167 -12.48 -39.12 3.11
N GLY A 168 -12.34 -38.98 4.43
CA GLY A 168 -11.99 -40.06 5.35
C GLY A 168 -13.10 -41.02 5.76
N GLN A 169 -14.27 -41.08 5.10
CA GLN A 169 -15.47 -41.77 5.54
C GLN A 169 -15.58 -43.27 5.16
N ALA A 170 -14.49 -44.00 5.13
CA ALA A 170 -14.55 -45.43 4.81
C ALA A 170 -15.15 -46.34 5.93
N ASP A 171 -15.28 -45.87 7.18
CA ASP A 171 -15.53 -46.75 8.35
C ASP A 171 -16.86 -46.52 9.11
N GLY A 172 -17.93 -46.17 8.44
CA GLY A 172 -19.28 -46.20 9.07
C GLY A 172 -19.53 -45.28 10.27
N THR A 173 -18.59 -44.41 10.61
CA THR A 173 -18.77 -43.36 11.64
C THR A 173 -19.66 -42.23 11.14
N SER A 174 -20.52 -41.68 12.02
CA SER A 174 -21.34 -40.53 11.63
C SER A 174 -20.47 -39.37 11.18
N VAL A 175 -20.88 -38.66 10.11
CA VAL A 175 -20.17 -37.47 9.57
C VAL A 175 -19.84 -36.46 10.67
N ALA A 176 -20.74 -36.31 11.63
CA ALA A 176 -20.57 -35.39 12.76
C ALA A 176 -19.41 -35.79 13.69
N LEU A 177 -19.25 -37.11 13.96
CA LEU A 177 -18.13 -37.60 14.78
C LEU A 177 -16.79 -37.48 14.06
N ALA A 178 -16.77 -37.83 12.76
CA ALA A 178 -15.56 -37.70 11.93
C ALA A 178 -15.11 -36.23 11.85
N LEU A 179 -16.04 -35.29 11.63
CA LEU A 179 -15.80 -33.85 11.65
C LEU A 179 -15.32 -33.37 13.03
N GLY A 180 -15.98 -33.78 14.11
CA GLY A 180 -15.56 -33.43 15.47
C GLY A 180 -14.15 -33.89 15.80
N TRP A 181 -13.79 -35.11 15.39
CA TRP A 181 -12.45 -35.67 15.59
C TRP A 181 -11.39 -34.96 14.73
N SER A 182 -11.70 -34.64 13.46
CA SER A 182 -10.81 -33.87 12.58
C SER A 182 -10.58 -32.45 13.07
N LEU A 183 -11.61 -31.77 13.55
CA LEU A 183 -11.50 -30.47 14.17
C LEU A 183 -10.66 -30.49 15.45
N LEU A 184 -10.83 -31.52 16.29
CA LEU A 184 -10.02 -31.69 17.50
C LEU A 184 -8.55 -31.93 17.17
N LYS A 185 -8.27 -32.81 16.20
CA LYS A 185 -6.89 -33.03 15.68
C LYS A 185 -6.30 -31.74 15.12
N ALA A 186 -7.05 -31.03 14.28
CA ALA A 186 -6.60 -29.76 13.72
C ALA A 186 -6.28 -28.75 14.81
N ALA A 187 -7.16 -28.61 15.81
CA ALA A 187 -6.93 -27.72 16.96
C ALA A 187 -5.68 -28.13 17.76
N ALA A 188 -5.46 -29.41 17.99
CA ALA A 188 -4.29 -29.91 18.69
C ALA A 188 -2.97 -29.67 17.90
N VAL A 189 -2.99 -29.94 16.61
CA VAL A 189 -1.84 -29.71 15.72
C VAL A 189 -1.56 -28.21 15.62
N LEU A 190 -2.60 -27.37 15.43
CA LEU A 190 -2.51 -25.93 15.41
C LEU A 190 -1.90 -25.39 16.71
N ALA A 191 -2.41 -25.82 17.85
CA ALA A 191 -1.89 -25.41 19.16
C ALA A 191 -0.44 -25.86 19.34
N GLY A 192 -0.09 -27.07 18.93
CA GLY A 192 1.28 -27.60 18.98
C GLY A 192 2.25 -26.79 18.13
N ILE A 193 1.90 -26.51 16.87
CA ILE A 193 2.72 -25.72 15.94
C ILE A 193 2.88 -24.28 16.46
N LEU A 194 1.80 -23.63 16.91
CA LEU A 194 1.85 -22.28 17.46
C LEU A 194 2.68 -22.21 18.75
N PHE A 195 2.58 -23.23 19.61
CA PHE A 195 3.36 -23.31 20.84
C PHE A 195 4.86 -23.48 20.53
N LEU A 196 5.22 -24.48 19.69
CA LEU A 196 6.61 -24.67 19.26
C LEU A 196 7.17 -23.43 18.54
N GLY A 197 6.36 -22.82 17.70
CA GLY A 197 6.73 -21.62 16.95
C GLY A 197 7.06 -20.44 17.84
N ARG A 198 6.19 -20.16 18.78
CA ARG A 198 6.37 -19.03 19.71
C ARG A 198 7.63 -19.16 20.58
N TRP A 199 7.98 -20.38 21.00
CA TRP A 199 9.12 -20.64 21.90
C TRP A 199 10.40 -21.00 21.14
N GLY A 200 10.31 -21.64 19.98
CA GLY A 200 11.46 -22.15 19.23
C GLY A 200 11.94 -21.25 18.10
N LEU A 201 11.02 -20.61 17.35
CA LEU A 201 11.41 -19.88 16.15
C LEU A 201 12.13 -18.57 16.44
N ARG A 202 11.69 -17.80 17.43
CA ARG A 202 12.37 -16.54 17.78
C ARG A 202 13.85 -16.72 18.12
N PRO A 203 14.25 -17.60 19.07
CA PRO A 203 15.66 -17.80 19.36
C PRO A 203 16.42 -18.42 18.16
N LEU A 204 15.81 -19.34 17.41
CA LEU A 204 16.41 -19.93 16.23
C LEU A 204 16.76 -18.87 15.18
N PHE A 205 15.80 -18.06 14.79
CA PHE A 205 16.00 -17.00 13.79
C PHE A 205 16.91 -15.88 14.28
N HIS A 206 16.94 -15.62 15.59
CA HIS A 206 17.88 -14.66 16.18
C HIS A 206 19.33 -15.12 16.03
N GLU A 207 19.64 -16.41 16.30
CA GLU A 207 20.98 -16.94 16.12
C GLU A 207 21.39 -17.04 14.64
N ILE A 208 20.45 -17.42 13.76
CA ILE A 208 20.70 -17.46 12.31
C ILE A 208 20.95 -16.06 11.75
N ALA A 209 20.18 -15.06 12.17
CA ALA A 209 20.35 -13.69 11.73
C ALA A 209 21.70 -13.09 12.21
N ARG A 210 22.18 -13.50 13.41
CA ARG A 210 23.52 -13.13 13.91
C ARG A 210 24.65 -13.64 13.03
N ALA A 211 24.48 -14.79 12.40
CA ALA A 211 25.48 -15.36 11.50
C ALA A 211 25.66 -14.53 10.20
N ARG A 212 24.77 -13.59 9.91
CA ARG A 212 24.77 -12.71 8.71
C ARG A 212 24.90 -13.46 7.38
N ALA A 213 24.54 -14.75 7.34
CA ALA A 213 24.57 -15.58 6.16
C ALA A 213 23.15 -15.75 5.62
N ARG A 214 22.87 -15.12 4.48
CA ARG A 214 21.54 -15.12 3.84
C ARG A 214 21.08 -16.52 3.48
N GLU A 215 22.00 -17.36 3.04
CA GLU A 215 21.71 -18.76 2.64
C GLU A 215 21.13 -19.56 3.82
N PHE A 216 21.72 -19.45 5.01
CA PHE A 216 21.22 -20.14 6.19
C PHE A 216 19.84 -19.64 6.61
N PHE A 217 19.58 -18.35 6.42
CA PHE A 217 18.27 -17.77 6.72
C PHE A 217 17.18 -18.35 5.80
N VAL A 218 17.42 -18.37 4.50
CA VAL A 218 16.50 -18.96 3.50
C VAL A 218 16.27 -20.45 3.78
N LEU A 219 17.34 -21.22 4.04
CA LEU A 219 17.23 -22.65 4.35
C LEU A 219 16.40 -22.90 5.62
N ALA A 220 16.55 -22.05 6.65
CA ALA A 220 15.76 -22.19 7.86
C ALA A 220 14.28 -21.89 7.63
N VAL A 221 13.95 -20.87 6.82
CA VAL A 221 12.56 -20.56 6.45
C VAL A 221 11.97 -21.75 5.67
N LEU A 222 12.69 -22.27 4.69
CA LEU A 222 12.26 -23.45 3.91
C LEU A 222 12.05 -24.67 4.82
N LEU A 223 12.99 -24.94 5.73
CA LEU A 223 12.90 -26.05 6.68
C LEU A 223 11.66 -25.93 7.57
N VAL A 224 11.42 -24.76 8.17
CA VAL A 224 10.26 -24.54 9.03
C VAL A 224 8.96 -24.68 8.25
N THR A 225 8.90 -24.14 7.04
CA THR A 225 7.72 -24.22 6.17
C THR A 225 7.41 -25.67 5.78
N LEU A 226 8.41 -26.40 5.28
CA LEU A 226 8.22 -27.78 4.83
C LEU A 226 8.03 -28.75 5.99
N ALA A 227 8.70 -28.54 7.13
CA ALA A 227 8.49 -29.37 8.34
C ALA A 227 7.07 -29.18 8.89
N SER A 228 6.55 -27.95 8.94
CA SER A 228 5.18 -27.67 9.36
C SER A 228 4.16 -28.29 8.40
N ALA A 229 4.39 -28.17 7.09
CA ALA A 229 3.55 -28.80 6.06
C ALA A 229 3.55 -30.34 6.20
N TRP A 230 4.72 -30.96 6.37
CA TRP A 230 4.83 -32.37 6.58
C TRP A 230 4.15 -32.83 7.88
N LEU A 231 4.30 -32.10 8.97
CA LEU A 231 3.68 -32.43 10.25
C LEU A 231 2.15 -32.44 10.17
N THR A 232 1.57 -31.48 9.48
CA THR A 232 0.10 -31.45 9.25
C THR A 232 -0.34 -32.60 8.36
N GLN A 233 0.40 -32.92 7.29
CA GLN A 233 0.11 -34.05 6.41
C GLN A 233 0.20 -35.39 7.16
N ALA A 234 1.23 -35.60 7.96
CA ALA A 234 1.41 -36.80 8.79
C ALA A 234 0.28 -36.93 9.83
N SER A 235 -0.37 -35.84 10.20
CA SER A 235 -1.53 -35.81 11.11
C SER A 235 -2.86 -36.01 10.37
N GLY A 236 -2.86 -36.24 9.04
CA GLY A 236 -4.07 -36.40 8.22
C GLY A 236 -4.77 -35.10 7.85
N LEU A 237 -4.05 -33.98 7.90
CA LEU A 237 -4.49 -32.67 7.44
C LEU A 237 -3.79 -32.30 6.14
N SER A 238 -4.12 -31.16 5.52
CA SER A 238 -3.48 -30.74 4.27
C SER A 238 -2.07 -30.15 4.50
N LEU A 239 -1.14 -30.39 3.54
CA LEU A 239 0.16 -29.72 3.48
C LEU A 239 0.03 -28.19 3.53
N ALA A 240 -0.96 -27.68 2.81
CA ALA A 240 -1.25 -26.26 2.69
C ALA A 240 -1.55 -25.60 4.04
N LEU A 241 -2.26 -26.29 4.94
CA LEU A 241 -2.55 -25.81 6.30
C LEU A 241 -1.27 -25.58 7.10
N GLY A 242 -0.34 -26.54 7.07
CA GLY A 242 0.93 -26.43 7.79
C GLY A 242 1.80 -25.28 7.29
N ALA A 243 1.84 -25.09 5.99
CA ALA A 243 2.53 -23.94 5.39
C ALA A 243 1.92 -22.60 5.78
N PHE A 244 0.59 -22.49 5.78
CA PHE A 244 -0.12 -21.30 6.27
C PHE A 244 0.25 -20.97 7.73
N LEU A 245 0.26 -21.99 8.59
CA LEU A 245 0.61 -21.81 10.01
C LEU A 245 2.07 -21.37 10.19
N ALA A 246 2.99 -21.96 9.43
CA ALA A 246 4.40 -21.53 9.44
C ALA A 246 4.54 -20.07 9.01
N GLY A 247 3.84 -19.69 7.93
CA GLY A 247 3.80 -18.30 7.47
C GLY A 247 3.26 -17.34 8.52
N MET A 248 2.14 -17.68 9.16
CA MET A 248 1.55 -16.86 10.22
C MET A 248 2.48 -16.67 11.42
N MET A 249 3.18 -17.73 11.84
CA MET A 249 4.16 -17.64 12.93
C MET A 249 5.34 -16.74 12.59
N LEU A 250 5.88 -16.87 11.37
CA LEU A 250 6.99 -16.04 10.89
C LEU A 250 6.55 -14.59 10.64
N GLY A 251 5.30 -14.39 10.24
CA GLY A 251 4.67 -13.08 10.06
C GLY A 251 4.55 -12.24 11.33
N GLU A 252 4.50 -12.89 12.50
CA GLU A 252 4.51 -12.22 13.82
C GLU A 252 5.93 -11.93 14.35
N THR A 253 6.98 -12.34 13.63
CA THR A 253 8.37 -12.08 14.01
C THR A 253 8.90 -10.76 13.42
N GLU A 254 9.98 -10.25 14.02
CA GLU A 254 10.71 -9.07 13.52
C GLU A 254 11.32 -9.29 12.14
N TYR A 255 11.47 -10.55 11.72
CA TYR A 255 12.09 -10.96 10.46
C TYR A 255 11.11 -11.05 9.28
N ARG A 256 9.83 -10.73 9.47
CA ARG A 256 8.77 -10.84 8.47
C ARG A 256 9.16 -10.30 7.09
N HIS A 257 9.66 -9.07 7.04
CA HIS A 257 10.02 -8.43 5.77
C HIS A 257 11.20 -9.10 5.07
N GLN A 258 12.17 -9.61 5.86
CA GLN A 258 13.29 -10.35 5.30
C GLN A 258 12.84 -11.71 4.76
N VAL A 259 11.99 -12.43 5.50
CA VAL A 259 11.39 -13.70 5.06
C VAL A 259 10.62 -13.48 3.76
N GLU A 260 9.80 -12.44 3.68
CA GLU A 260 9.01 -12.09 2.50
C GLU A 260 9.91 -11.84 1.28
N ALA A 261 10.94 -10.99 1.43
CA ALA A 261 11.87 -10.66 0.36
C ALA A 261 12.69 -11.86 -0.13
N ASP A 262 13.12 -12.73 0.79
CA ASP A 262 13.96 -13.88 0.45
C ASP A 262 13.17 -15.05 -0.16
N ILE A 263 11.89 -15.21 0.20
CA ILE A 263 11.03 -16.29 -0.33
C ILE A 263 10.31 -15.87 -1.63
N GLN A 264 10.12 -14.58 -1.87
CA GLN A 264 9.39 -14.08 -3.03
C GLN A 264 9.81 -14.70 -4.38
N PRO A 265 11.11 -14.85 -4.74
CA PRO A 265 11.50 -15.45 -6.01
C PRO A 265 11.07 -16.91 -6.14
N PHE A 266 11.17 -17.68 -5.05
CA PHE A 266 10.74 -19.10 -5.03
C PHE A 266 9.22 -19.21 -5.14
N ARG A 267 8.50 -18.40 -4.38
CA ARG A 267 7.04 -18.31 -4.44
C ARG A 267 6.56 -18.03 -5.86
N ASP A 268 7.10 -17.01 -6.52
CA ASP A 268 6.61 -16.56 -7.82
C ASP A 268 6.80 -17.63 -8.90
N VAL A 269 7.93 -18.35 -8.88
CA VAL A 269 8.18 -19.47 -9.79
C VAL A 269 7.26 -20.66 -9.49
N LEU A 270 7.16 -21.09 -8.22
CA LEU A 270 6.36 -22.23 -7.83
C LEU A 270 4.86 -21.97 -8.00
N LEU A 271 4.43 -20.74 -7.75
CA LEU A 271 3.06 -20.28 -8.01
C LEU A 271 2.74 -20.33 -9.51
N GLY A 272 3.68 -19.94 -10.37
CA GLY A 272 3.56 -20.09 -11.81
C GLY A 272 3.36 -21.55 -12.22
N LEU A 273 4.17 -22.46 -11.66
CA LEU A 273 4.04 -23.90 -11.88
C LEU A 273 2.67 -24.45 -11.41
N PHE A 274 2.22 -24.04 -10.24
CA PHE A 274 0.89 -24.40 -9.73
C PHE A 274 -0.21 -23.99 -10.72
N PHE A 275 -0.23 -22.73 -11.18
CA PHE A 275 -1.25 -22.30 -12.12
C PHE A 275 -1.17 -22.97 -13.49
N VAL A 276 0.03 -23.28 -13.96
CA VAL A 276 0.18 -24.09 -15.19
C VAL A 276 -0.43 -25.48 -14.98
N THR A 277 -0.16 -26.15 -13.86
CA THR A 277 -0.73 -27.46 -13.57
C THR A 277 -2.26 -27.42 -13.44
N VAL A 278 -2.81 -26.39 -12.78
CA VAL A 278 -4.26 -26.18 -12.73
C VAL A 278 -4.85 -25.96 -14.13
N GLY A 279 -4.16 -25.20 -14.99
CA GLY A 279 -4.55 -25.06 -16.39
C GLY A 279 -4.58 -26.38 -17.16
N MET A 280 -3.61 -27.27 -16.89
CA MET A 280 -3.56 -28.62 -17.51
C MET A 280 -4.75 -29.53 -17.14
N MET A 281 -5.40 -29.28 -15.99
CA MET A 281 -6.60 -30.03 -15.56
C MET A 281 -7.84 -29.67 -16.38
N LEU A 282 -7.83 -28.57 -17.13
CA LEU A 282 -8.98 -28.13 -17.93
C LEU A 282 -9.08 -28.94 -19.22
N ASP A 283 -10.16 -29.67 -19.37
CA ASP A 283 -10.50 -30.38 -20.59
C ASP A 283 -11.36 -29.52 -21.50
N LEU A 284 -10.74 -28.96 -22.55
CA LEU A 284 -11.43 -28.06 -23.49
C LEU A 284 -12.58 -28.74 -24.21
N ALA A 285 -12.50 -30.03 -24.51
CA ALA A 285 -13.55 -30.77 -25.18
C ALA A 285 -14.78 -30.91 -24.27
N THR A 286 -14.55 -31.29 -23.02
CA THR A 286 -15.62 -31.37 -21.99
C THR A 286 -16.20 -30.01 -21.69
N VAL A 287 -15.38 -28.99 -21.56
CA VAL A 287 -15.85 -27.59 -21.32
C VAL A 287 -16.69 -27.10 -22.49
N TRP A 288 -16.31 -27.39 -23.74
CA TRP A 288 -17.10 -27.04 -24.91
C TRP A 288 -18.45 -27.74 -24.94
N ALA A 289 -18.48 -29.04 -24.60
CA ALA A 289 -19.72 -29.79 -24.50
C ALA A 289 -20.65 -29.28 -23.38
N LEU A 290 -20.05 -28.75 -22.30
CA LEU A 290 -20.76 -28.19 -21.15
C LEU A 290 -20.87 -26.64 -21.21
N ALA A 291 -20.57 -26.01 -22.36
CA ALA A 291 -20.52 -24.56 -22.49
C ALA A 291 -21.78 -23.83 -22.00
N PRO A 292 -23.03 -24.30 -22.22
CA PRO A 292 -24.21 -23.64 -21.66
C PRO A 292 -24.20 -23.59 -20.13
N TRP A 293 -23.75 -24.66 -19.48
CA TRP A 293 -23.64 -24.74 -18.02
C TRP A 293 -22.50 -23.86 -17.49
N VAL A 294 -21.38 -23.79 -18.20
CA VAL A 294 -20.25 -22.92 -17.83
C VAL A 294 -20.67 -21.44 -17.93
N VAL A 295 -21.34 -21.04 -19.02
CA VAL A 295 -21.86 -19.66 -19.18
C VAL A 295 -22.88 -19.33 -18.11
N ALA A 296 -23.82 -20.26 -17.83
CA ALA A 296 -24.79 -20.08 -16.76
C ALA A 296 -24.13 -19.93 -15.39
N ALA A 297 -23.09 -20.74 -15.10
CA ALA A 297 -22.33 -20.66 -13.87
C ALA A 297 -21.58 -19.32 -13.73
N VAL A 298 -20.88 -18.86 -14.77
CA VAL A 298 -20.21 -17.54 -14.77
C VAL A 298 -21.23 -16.42 -14.50
N PHE A 299 -22.34 -16.42 -15.21
CA PHE A 299 -23.38 -15.41 -15.02
C PHE A 299 -23.97 -15.47 -13.60
N ALA A 300 -24.29 -16.67 -13.11
CA ALA A 300 -24.81 -16.87 -11.75
C ALA A 300 -23.83 -16.38 -10.70
N ILE A 301 -22.53 -16.71 -10.83
CA ILE A 301 -21.49 -16.27 -9.90
C ILE A 301 -21.39 -14.75 -9.85
N VAL A 302 -21.22 -14.12 -11.03
CA VAL A 302 -21.02 -12.66 -11.12
C VAL A 302 -22.26 -11.92 -10.61
N LEU A 303 -23.44 -12.33 -11.06
CA LEU A 303 -24.70 -11.69 -10.67
C LEU A 303 -24.99 -11.88 -9.17
N PHE A 304 -24.95 -13.13 -8.70
CA PHE A 304 -25.31 -13.44 -7.31
C PHE A 304 -24.34 -12.80 -6.33
N LYS A 305 -23.01 -12.93 -6.54
CA LYS A 305 -22.03 -12.31 -5.66
C LYS A 305 -22.16 -10.79 -5.64
N THR A 306 -22.39 -10.17 -6.81
CA THR A 306 -22.62 -8.71 -6.89
C THR A 306 -23.85 -8.31 -6.07
N LEU A 307 -24.99 -9.01 -6.25
CA LEU A 307 -26.23 -8.68 -5.55
C LEU A 307 -26.13 -8.97 -4.05
N LEU A 308 -25.52 -10.08 -3.67
CA LEU A 308 -25.31 -10.41 -2.26
C LEU A 308 -24.45 -9.38 -1.53
N VAL A 309 -23.28 -9.04 -2.12
CA VAL A 309 -22.38 -8.03 -1.52
C VAL A 309 -23.04 -6.65 -1.53
N PHE A 310 -23.81 -6.32 -2.56
CA PHE A 310 -24.61 -5.10 -2.59
C PHE A 310 -25.62 -5.07 -1.42
N ALA A 311 -26.41 -6.11 -1.25
CA ALA A 311 -27.41 -6.20 -0.19
C ALA A 311 -26.77 -6.14 1.20
N LEU A 312 -25.74 -6.94 1.43
CA LEU A 312 -24.97 -6.93 2.68
C LEU A 312 -24.32 -5.58 2.93
N GLY A 313 -23.67 -4.98 1.91
CA GLY A 313 -23.07 -3.66 2.02
C GLY A 313 -24.08 -2.61 2.48
N ARG A 314 -25.32 -2.66 1.94
CA ARG A 314 -26.42 -1.79 2.38
C ARG A 314 -26.81 -2.02 3.84
N LEU A 315 -26.88 -3.28 4.28
CA LEU A 315 -27.16 -3.64 5.67
C LEU A 315 -26.05 -3.15 6.63
N PHE A 316 -24.80 -3.19 6.19
CA PHE A 316 -23.66 -2.69 6.96
C PHE A 316 -23.46 -1.15 6.87
N GLY A 317 -24.37 -0.43 6.20
CA GLY A 317 -24.41 1.03 6.14
C GLY A 317 -23.55 1.64 5.03
N LEU A 318 -23.15 0.87 4.02
CA LEU A 318 -22.49 1.43 2.84
C LEU A 318 -23.51 2.15 1.96
N GLU A 319 -23.12 3.24 1.33
CA GLU A 319 -23.92 3.91 0.30
C GLU A 319 -24.16 2.97 -0.90
N ALA A 320 -25.32 3.11 -1.55
CA ALA A 320 -25.72 2.18 -2.61
C ALA A 320 -24.69 2.06 -3.74
N GLY A 321 -24.12 3.16 -4.20
CA GLY A 321 -23.06 3.14 -5.24
C GLY A 321 -21.77 2.50 -4.75
N VAL A 322 -21.38 2.71 -3.49
CA VAL A 322 -20.22 2.08 -2.88
C VAL A 322 -20.45 0.58 -2.74
N ALA A 323 -21.63 0.17 -2.25
CA ALA A 323 -22.00 -1.24 -2.08
C ALA A 323 -22.02 -1.98 -3.42
N LEU A 324 -22.59 -1.37 -4.49
CA LEU A 324 -22.60 -1.96 -5.83
C LEU A 324 -21.17 -2.10 -6.40
N ARG A 325 -20.34 -1.07 -6.28
CA ARG A 325 -18.95 -1.14 -6.71
C ARG A 325 -18.16 -2.21 -5.96
N THR A 326 -18.36 -2.35 -4.64
CA THR A 326 -17.75 -3.43 -3.84
C THR A 326 -18.19 -4.79 -4.34
N GLY A 327 -19.49 -4.98 -4.66
CA GLY A 327 -20.02 -6.23 -5.20
C GLY A 327 -19.43 -6.58 -6.58
N LEU A 328 -19.34 -5.62 -7.48
CA LEU A 328 -18.72 -5.81 -8.81
C LEU A 328 -17.24 -6.18 -8.70
N VAL A 329 -16.51 -5.56 -7.80
CA VAL A 329 -15.09 -5.84 -7.55
C VAL A 329 -14.87 -7.25 -7.02
N LEU A 330 -15.81 -7.81 -6.24
CA LEU A 330 -15.72 -9.13 -5.62
C LEU A 330 -16.51 -10.22 -6.39
N ALA A 331 -17.01 -9.92 -7.57
CA ALA A 331 -17.91 -10.80 -8.30
C ALA A 331 -17.27 -12.08 -8.87
N GLN A 332 -15.93 -12.09 -9.04
CA GLN A 332 -15.18 -13.24 -9.58
C GLN A 332 -14.87 -14.31 -8.52
N VAL A 333 -14.43 -15.46 -8.99
CA VAL A 333 -13.84 -16.53 -8.16
C VAL A 333 -12.35 -16.26 -7.95
N GLY A 334 -11.78 -16.65 -6.82
CA GLY A 334 -10.37 -16.45 -6.48
C GLY A 334 -9.47 -17.65 -6.73
N GLU A 335 -8.17 -17.44 -6.62
CA GLU A 335 -7.12 -18.44 -6.78
C GLU A 335 -7.23 -19.61 -5.77
N PHE A 336 -7.75 -19.36 -4.60
CA PHE A 336 -7.94 -20.40 -3.57
C PHE A 336 -8.98 -21.45 -3.98
N ALA A 337 -9.90 -21.11 -4.88
CA ALA A 337 -10.81 -22.11 -5.43
C ALA A 337 -10.07 -23.26 -6.12
N PHE A 338 -8.95 -22.98 -6.77
CA PHE A 338 -8.13 -24.01 -7.42
C PHE A 338 -7.41 -24.90 -6.40
N VAL A 339 -6.95 -24.33 -5.29
CA VAL A 339 -6.35 -25.08 -4.17
C VAL A 339 -7.38 -26.05 -3.57
N LEU A 340 -8.59 -25.53 -3.30
CA LEU A 340 -9.68 -26.35 -2.76
C LEU A 340 -10.14 -27.40 -3.77
N LEU A 341 -10.13 -27.09 -5.08
CA LEU A 341 -10.47 -28.03 -6.15
C LEU A 341 -9.50 -29.20 -6.19
N MET A 342 -8.18 -28.91 -6.19
CA MET A 342 -7.15 -29.98 -6.17
C MET A 342 -7.30 -30.89 -4.95
N GLN A 343 -7.52 -30.30 -3.78
CA GLN A 343 -7.77 -31.07 -2.54
C GLN A 343 -9.04 -31.90 -2.64
N ALA A 344 -10.13 -31.35 -3.21
CA ALA A 344 -11.38 -32.08 -3.37
C ALA A 344 -11.28 -33.23 -4.37
N GLU A 345 -10.49 -33.08 -5.44
CA GLU A 345 -10.22 -34.16 -6.40
C GLU A 345 -9.37 -35.28 -5.80
N GLN A 346 -8.32 -34.94 -5.01
CA GLN A 346 -7.53 -35.95 -4.29
C GLN A 346 -8.40 -36.85 -3.37
N HIS A 347 -9.48 -36.28 -2.82
CA HIS A 347 -10.40 -36.98 -1.96
C HIS A 347 -11.67 -37.50 -2.68
N ALA A 348 -11.70 -37.43 -4.03
CA ALA A 348 -12.82 -37.87 -4.87
C ALA A 348 -14.19 -37.29 -4.45
N LEU A 349 -14.24 -36.04 -3.96
CA LEU A 349 -15.46 -35.39 -3.47
C LEU A 349 -16.31 -34.78 -4.59
N LEU A 350 -15.75 -34.59 -5.77
CA LEU A 350 -16.41 -33.90 -6.88
C LEU A 350 -16.60 -34.80 -8.09
N PRO A 351 -17.82 -34.86 -8.65
CA PRO A 351 -18.03 -35.46 -9.98
C PRO A 351 -17.27 -34.69 -11.06
N SER A 352 -16.64 -35.39 -12.01
CA SER A 352 -15.83 -34.80 -13.07
C SER A 352 -16.54 -33.66 -13.83
N PRO A 353 -17.82 -33.76 -14.26
CA PRO A 353 -18.51 -32.64 -14.93
C PRO A 353 -18.62 -31.40 -14.04
N ALA A 354 -18.89 -31.56 -12.74
CA ALA A 354 -19.03 -30.42 -11.82
C ALA A 354 -17.65 -29.75 -11.61
N ALA A 355 -16.57 -30.52 -11.47
CA ALA A 355 -15.22 -29.98 -11.34
C ALA A 355 -14.82 -29.14 -12.57
N GLN A 356 -15.10 -29.62 -13.79
CA GLN A 356 -14.81 -28.91 -15.03
C GLN A 356 -15.61 -27.62 -15.19
N ILE A 357 -16.92 -27.63 -14.83
CA ILE A 357 -17.76 -26.41 -14.83
C ILE A 357 -17.20 -25.37 -13.88
N VAL A 358 -16.87 -25.77 -12.64
CA VAL A 358 -16.35 -24.84 -11.61
C VAL A 358 -14.99 -24.29 -12.02
N LEU A 359 -14.08 -25.15 -12.53
CA LEU A 359 -12.76 -24.75 -13.00
C LEU A 359 -12.86 -23.73 -14.13
N ALA A 360 -13.65 -24.03 -15.17
CA ALA A 360 -13.85 -23.15 -16.33
C ALA A 360 -14.54 -21.82 -15.91
N ALA A 361 -15.57 -21.90 -15.07
CA ALA A 361 -16.27 -20.70 -14.60
C ALA A 361 -15.37 -19.80 -13.75
N ALA A 362 -14.55 -20.38 -12.87
CA ALA A 362 -13.56 -19.63 -12.09
C ALA A 362 -12.59 -18.90 -13.03
N LEU A 363 -12.01 -19.59 -13.99
CA LEU A 363 -11.06 -19.07 -14.95
C LEU A 363 -11.65 -17.91 -15.76
N ILE A 364 -12.82 -18.10 -16.35
CA ILE A 364 -13.53 -17.08 -17.15
C ILE A 364 -13.90 -15.88 -16.28
N SER A 365 -14.40 -16.09 -15.06
CA SER A 365 -14.74 -14.99 -14.15
C SER A 365 -13.53 -14.15 -13.77
N MET A 366 -12.35 -14.78 -13.58
CA MET A 366 -11.10 -14.08 -13.34
C MET A 366 -10.64 -13.28 -14.57
N MET A 367 -10.80 -13.81 -15.78
CA MET A 367 -10.48 -13.08 -17.03
C MET A 367 -11.38 -11.86 -17.24
N LEU A 368 -12.62 -11.90 -16.78
CA LEU A 368 -13.55 -10.76 -16.88
C LEU A 368 -13.27 -9.67 -15.83
N THR A 369 -12.50 -9.96 -14.79
CA THR A 369 -12.25 -9.05 -13.65
C THR A 369 -11.68 -7.70 -14.08
N PRO A 370 -10.62 -7.59 -14.92
CA PRO A 370 -10.08 -6.31 -15.33
C PRO A 370 -11.13 -5.43 -16.05
N LEU A 371 -11.98 -6.05 -16.87
CA LEU A 371 -13.06 -5.38 -17.57
C LEU A 371 -14.11 -4.85 -16.61
N VAL A 372 -14.56 -5.69 -15.68
CA VAL A 372 -15.56 -5.32 -14.66
C VAL A 372 -15.04 -4.19 -13.77
N LEU A 373 -13.77 -4.26 -13.32
CA LEU A 373 -13.17 -3.21 -12.51
C LEU A 373 -13.02 -1.90 -13.30
N ARG A 374 -12.59 -1.94 -14.54
CA ARG A 374 -12.47 -0.76 -15.39
C ARG A 374 -13.80 0.00 -15.54
N TYR A 375 -14.90 -0.72 -15.67
CA TYR A 375 -16.24 -0.13 -15.88
C TYR A 375 -17.11 -0.06 -14.62
N ASN A 376 -16.60 -0.47 -13.44
CA ASN A 376 -17.39 -0.54 -12.19
C ASN A 376 -18.05 0.78 -11.82
N GLY A 377 -17.36 1.91 -12.02
CA GLY A 377 -17.89 3.24 -11.75
C GLY A 377 -18.97 3.68 -12.75
N ALA A 378 -18.87 3.25 -14.02
CA ALA A 378 -19.90 3.53 -15.02
C ALA A 378 -21.17 2.71 -14.76
N LEU A 379 -21.01 1.42 -14.44
CA LEU A 379 -22.11 0.54 -14.05
C LEU A 379 -22.83 1.06 -12.80
N ALA A 380 -22.09 1.50 -11.78
CA ALA A 380 -22.69 2.06 -10.57
C ALA A 380 -23.51 3.33 -10.86
N ARG A 381 -23.07 4.19 -11.76
CA ARG A 381 -23.84 5.36 -12.19
C ARG A 381 -25.12 5.00 -12.92
N TRP A 382 -25.07 3.95 -13.73
CA TRP A 382 -26.23 3.52 -14.53
C TRP A 382 -27.29 2.85 -13.66
N PHE A 383 -26.88 1.91 -12.79
CA PHE A 383 -27.83 1.15 -11.94
C PHE A 383 -28.28 1.88 -10.66
N VAL A 384 -27.54 2.88 -10.19
CA VAL A 384 -27.81 3.60 -8.94
C VAL A 384 -27.89 5.10 -9.16
N PRO A 385 -29.03 5.64 -9.64
CA PRO A 385 -29.19 7.08 -9.88
C PRO A 385 -29.00 7.95 -8.61
N SER A 386 -29.28 7.40 -7.44
CA SER A 386 -29.02 8.07 -6.16
C SER A 386 -27.52 8.33 -5.92
N TYR A 387 -26.62 7.51 -6.46
CA TYR A 387 -25.18 7.70 -6.39
C TYR A 387 -24.74 8.97 -7.13
N VAL A 388 -25.36 9.25 -8.28
CA VAL A 388 -25.12 10.47 -9.05
C VAL A 388 -25.64 11.70 -8.30
N ARG A 389 -26.84 11.59 -7.72
CA ARG A 389 -27.44 12.70 -6.92
C ARG A 389 -26.61 13.00 -5.67
N ALA A 390 -26.21 12.00 -4.90
CA ALA A 390 -25.35 12.18 -3.74
C ALA A 390 -24.00 12.81 -4.10
N ARG A 391 -23.46 12.45 -5.27
CA ARG A 391 -22.24 13.05 -5.81
C ARG A 391 -22.41 14.53 -6.13
N HIS A 392 -23.47 14.92 -6.85
CA HIS A 392 -23.75 16.32 -7.14
C HIS A 392 -23.94 17.13 -5.85
N HIS A 393 -24.73 16.62 -4.93
CA HIS A 393 -24.92 17.28 -3.63
C HIS A 393 -23.61 17.53 -2.89
N ASN A 394 -22.69 16.55 -2.88
CA ASN A 394 -21.38 16.73 -2.26
C ASN A 394 -20.52 17.75 -3.00
N LEU A 395 -20.56 17.79 -4.34
CA LEU A 395 -19.84 18.79 -5.13
C LEU A 395 -20.43 20.19 -4.90
N ASP A 396 -21.76 20.30 -4.76
CA ASP A 396 -22.42 21.57 -4.45
C ASP A 396 -22.04 22.09 -3.06
N LEU A 397 -21.90 21.19 -2.06
CA LEU A 397 -21.38 21.56 -0.73
C LEU A 397 -19.93 22.04 -0.80
N ILE A 398 -19.07 21.39 -1.60
CA ILE A 398 -17.68 21.80 -1.79
C ILE A 398 -17.62 23.18 -2.47
N ARG A 399 -18.44 23.40 -3.50
CA ARG A 399 -18.54 24.71 -4.19
C ARG A 399 -19.01 25.81 -3.25
N ALA A 400 -20.07 25.55 -2.49
CA ALA A 400 -20.59 26.50 -1.54
C ALA A 400 -19.53 26.90 -0.51
N GLU A 401 -18.76 25.96 0.03
CA GLU A 401 -17.67 26.25 0.96
C GLU A 401 -16.55 27.05 0.28
N ALA A 402 -16.16 26.65 -0.94
CA ALA A 402 -15.13 27.36 -1.71
C ALA A 402 -15.56 28.78 -2.12
N ASP A 403 -16.85 29.02 -2.38
CA ASP A 403 -17.38 30.34 -2.77
C ASP A 403 -17.47 31.32 -1.60
N HIS A 404 -17.52 30.80 -0.37
CA HIS A 404 -17.44 31.62 0.84
C HIS A 404 -16.01 32.10 1.15
N LEU A 405 -14.98 31.46 0.55
CA LEU A 405 -13.60 31.87 0.77
C LEU A 405 -13.18 32.99 -0.17
N PRO A 406 -12.35 33.93 0.31
CA PRO A 406 -11.76 34.95 -0.55
C PRO A 406 -10.95 34.33 -1.67
N GLY A 407 -10.92 34.96 -2.84
CA GLY A 407 -10.06 34.55 -3.94
C GLY A 407 -8.59 34.46 -3.50
N GLY A 408 -7.88 33.44 -3.97
CA GLY A 408 -6.49 33.22 -3.59
C GLY A 408 -6.31 32.35 -2.34
N HIS A 409 -7.30 31.54 -1.99
CA HIS A 409 -7.19 30.54 -0.91
C HIS A 409 -6.19 29.42 -1.25
N VAL A 410 -5.73 28.71 -0.22
CA VAL A 410 -4.84 27.55 -0.35
C VAL A 410 -5.66 26.26 -0.25
N LEU A 411 -5.45 25.33 -1.19
CA LEU A 411 -6.06 24.01 -1.14
C LEU A 411 -5.14 23.03 -0.38
N ILE A 412 -5.68 22.30 0.59
CA ILE A 412 -4.95 21.31 1.39
C ILE A 412 -5.55 19.93 1.14
N CYS A 413 -4.78 19.05 0.49
CA CYS A 413 -5.16 17.67 0.25
C CYS A 413 -4.68 16.80 1.41
N GLY A 414 -5.62 16.38 2.28
CA GLY A 414 -5.38 15.64 3.52
C GLY A 414 -5.42 16.55 4.77
N TYR A 415 -6.30 16.22 5.72
CA TYR A 415 -6.45 16.95 6.98
C TYR A 415 -6.00 16.12 8.19
N GLY A 416 -4.93 15.32 7.98
CA GLY A 416 -4.19 14.66 9.06
C GLY A 416 -3.36 15.66 9.87
N ARG A 417 -2.45 15.18 10.73
CA ARG A 417 -1.59 16.03 11.60
C ARG A 417 -0.88 17.14 10.81
N SER A 418 -0.24 16.78 9.68
CA SER A 418 0.47 17.77 8.86
C SER A 418 -0.48 18.80 8.21
N GLY A 419 -1.65 18.34 7.72
CA GLY A 419 -2.65 19.24 7.14
C GLY A 419 -3.28 20.18 8.17
N GLN A 420 -3.53 19.71 9.38
CA GLN A 420 -4.02 20.52 10.49
C GLN A 420 -3.02 21.60 10.90
N ASN A 421 -1.74 21.23 11.06
CA ASN A 421 -0.68 22.18 11.38
C ASN A 421 -0.51 23.24 10.28
N LEU A 422 -0.53 22.80 9.00
CA LEU A 422 -0.46 23.72 7.87
C LEU A 422 -1.65 24.69 7.84
N ALA A 423 -2.87 24.18 8.02
CA ALA A 423 -4.08 25.01 8.06
C ALA A 423 -4.02 26.03 9.21
N TRP A 424 -3.53 25.63 10.39
CA TRP A 424 -3.32 26.52 11.52
C TRP A 424 -2.28 27.63 11.20
N MET A 425 -1.14 27.26 10.58
CA MET A 425 -0.13 28.25 10.19
C MET A 425 -0.66 29.27 9.18
N LEU A 426 -1.43 28.81 8.18
CA LEU A 426 -2.06 29.69 7.20
C LEU A 426 -3.08 30.65 7.86
N GLU A 427 -3.85 30.15 8.82
CA GLU A 427 -4.80 30.93 9.59
C GLU A 427 -4.09 32.05 10.41
N GLN A 428 -2.94 31.77 11.03
CA GLN A 428 -2.15 32.78 11.75
C GLN A 428 -1.64 33.89 10.82
N GLU A 429 -1.36 33.58 9.57
CA GLU A 429 -0.94 34.53 8.53
C GLU A 429 -2.13 35.19 7.81
N GLY A 430 -3.37 34.94 8.26
CA GLY A 430 -4.58 35.47 7.64
C GLY A 430 -4.89 34.94 6.26
N MET A 431 -4.31 33.78 5.89
CA MET A 431 -4.53 33.13 4.60
C MET A 431 -5.70 32.14 4.70
N ALA A 432 -6.70 32.32 3.84
CA ALA A 432 -7.79 31.37 3.76
C ALA A 432 -7.34 30.04 3.16
N SER A 433 -7.83 28.92 3.71
CA SER A 433 -7.55 27.59 3.19
C SER A 433 -8.81 26.74 3.14
N LEU A 434 -8.87 25.78 2.21
CA LEU A 434 -9.90 24.74 2.13
C LEU A 434 -9.22 23.37 2.14
N ALA A 435 -9.55 22.54 3.10
CA ALA A 435 -8.96 21.22 3.20
C ALA A 435 -9.93 20.12 2.79
N PHE A 436 -9.37 19.04 2.22
CA PHE A 436 -10.08 17.80 1.87
C PHE A 436 -9.59 16.65 2.76
N ASP A 437 -10.50 15.79 3.19
CA ASP A 437 -10.13 14.52 3.76
C ASP A 437 -11.12 13.41 3.36
N LEU A 438 -10.63 12.18 3.29
CA LEU A 438 -11.43 10.98 3.00
C LEU A 438 -12.01 10.35 4.27
N ASP A 439 -11.58 10.79 5.45
CA ASP A 439 -12.08 10.32 6.72
C ASP A 439 -13.29 11.16 7.17
N PRO A 440 -14.50 10.58 7.12
CA PRO A 440 -15.73 11.33 7.47
C PRO A 440 -15.80 11.73 8.95
N VAL A 441 -15.10 11.01 9.84
CA VAL A 441 -15.04 11.36 11.27
C VAL A 441 -14.19 12.62 11.43
N ARG A 442 -13.01 12.62 10.84
CA ARG A 442 -12.09 13.78 10.88
C ARG A 442 -12.71 15.04 10.26
N VAL A 443 -13.42 14.88 9.14
CA VAL A 443 -14.14 15.99 8.50
C VAL A 443 -15.23 16.55 9.41
N ARG A 444 -16.00 15.68 10.08
CA ARG A 444 -17.05 16.09 11.02
C ARG A 444 -16.46 16.86 12.19
N ASP A 445 -15.46 16.26 12.87
CA ASP A 445 -14.81 16.87 14.03
C ASP A 445 -14.20 18.25 13.69
N ALA A 446 -13.60 18.37 12.50
CA ALA A 446 -13.06 19.64 12.02
C ALA A 446 -14.14 20.68 11.73
N ARG A 447 -15.26 20.29 11.12
CA ARG A 447 -16.40 21.17 10.85
C ARG A 447 -17.07 21.62 12.14
N ASP A 448 -17.24 20.70 13.10
CA ASP A 448 -17.79 21.02 14.42
C ASP A 448 -16.89 22.02 15.17
N ALA A 449 -15.58 22.01 14.88
CA ALA A 449 -14.61 23.02 15.33
C ALA A 449 -14.55 24.29 14.47
N GLY A 450 -15.47 24.47 13.51
CA GLY A 450 -15.55 25.66 12.65
C GLY A 450 -14.45 25.76 11.60
N LYS A 451 -13.75 24.66 11.27
CA LYS A 451 -12.68 24.68 10.26
C LYS A 451 -13.23 24.36 8.86
N PRO A 452 -12.73 25.04 7.80
CA PRO A 452 -13.16 24.83 6.42
C PRO A 452 -12.59 23.53 5.86
N VAL A 453 -13.19 22.41 6.28
CA VAL A 453 -12.80 21.07 5.85
C VAL A 453 -14.00 20.38 5.20
N VAL A 454 -13.79 19.80 4.01
CA VAL A 454 -14.84 19.14 3.26
C VAL A 454 -14.47 17.68 2.99
N TYR A 455 -15.50 16.83 2.97
CA TYR A 455 -15.32 15.45 2.55
C TYR A 455 -15.15 15.41 1.03
N GLY A 456 -13.99 14.99 0.56
CA GLY A 456 -13.71 14.92 -0.88
C GLY A 456 -12.44 14.14 -1.20
N ASP A 457 -12.48 13.47 -2.34
CA ASP A 457 -11.33 12.79 -2.90
C ASP A 457 -10.60 13.75 -3.86
N ALA A 458 -9.49 14.31 -3.41
CA ALA A 458 -8.69 15.26 -4.18
C ALA A 458 -8.05 14.64 -5.45
N THR A 459 -8.01 13.30 -5.58
CA THR A 459 -7.55 12.64 -6.82
C THR A 459 -8.56 12.75 -7.97
N ARG A 460 -9.70 13.41 -7.73
CA ARG A 460 -10.77 13.57 -8.70
C ARG A 460 -10.82 14.99 -9.21
N ARG A 461 -10.80 15.12 -10.54
CA ARG A 461 -10.83 16.41 -11.22
C ARG A 461 -12.03 17.29 -10.81
N ASP A 462 -13.24 16.69 -10.78
CA ASP A 462 -14.47 17.43 -10.43
C ASP A 462 -14.48 17.96 -8.99
N VAL A 463 -13.78 17.32 -8.07
CA VAL A 463 -13.62 17.78 -6.68
C VAL A 463 -12.68 18.99 -6.61
N LEU A 464 -11.54 18.94 -7.29
CA LEU A 464 -10.60 20.05 -7.36
C LEU A 464 -11.20 21.28 -8.08
N GLU A 465 -11.94 21.07 -9.17
CA GLU A 465 -12.66 22.13 -9.87
C GLU A 465 -13.73 22.76 -8.98
N ALA A 466 -14.53 21.94 -8.27
CA ALA A 466 -15.55 22.42 -7.33
C ALA A 466 -14.96 23.22 -6.17
N ALA A 467 -13.76 22.87 -5.72
CA ALA A 467 -13.03 23.58 -4.68
C ALA A 467 -12.40 24.90 -5.14
N GLY A 468 -12.58 25.27 -6.38
CA GLY A 468 -12.04 26.51 -6.92
C GLY A 468 -10.55 26.46 -7.22
N LEU A 469 -10.02 25.32 -7.71
CA LEU A 469 -8.62 25.18 -8.13
C LEU A 469 -8.18 26.33 -9.07
N ALA A 470 -9.07 26.77 -9.95
CA ALA A 470 -8.81 27.88 -10.86
C ALA A 470 -8.53 29.21 -10.14
N ARG A 471 -9.08 29.42 -8.94
CA ARG A 471 -8.95 30.63 -8.13
C ARG A 471 -7.95 30.48 -6.99
N ALA A 472 -7.50 29.24 -6.71
CA ALA A 472 -6.58 28.95 -5.62
C ALA A 472 -5.17 29.54 -5.88
N ARG A 473 -4.49 29.93 -4.82
CA ARG A 473 -3.12 30.50 -4.87
C ARG A 473 -2.05 29.43 -4.83
N ALA A 474 -2.29 28.35 -4.10
CA ALA A 474 -1.39 27.21 -3.97
C ALA A 474 -2.16 25.94 -3.60
N LEU A 475 -1.51 24.80 -3.80
CA LEU A 475 -2.02 23.49 -3.40
C LEU A 475 -0.97 22.76 -2.57
N ALA A 476 -1.38 22.17 -1.45
CA ALA A 476 -0.52 21.38 -0.58
C ALA A 476 -1.06 19.95 -0.46
N ILE A 477 -0.20 18.96 -0.74
CA ILE A 477 -0.50 17.52 -0.58
C ILE A 477 0.20 17.05 0.68
N THR A 478 -0.56 16.72 1.73
CA THR A 478 -0.04 16.46 3.08
C THR A 478 -0.11 15.00 3.53
N PHE A 479 -0.62 14.11 2.68
CA PHE A 479 -0.64 12.67 2.91
C PHE A 479 0.53 11.94 2.19
N ASN A 480 0.80 10.68 2.55
CA ASN A 480 1.97 9.93 2.08
C ASN A 480 1.71 9.02 0.86
N ASP A 481 0.55 9.09 0.22
CA ASP A 481 0.25 8.29 -0.97
C ASP A 481 0.82 8.97 -2.22
N VAL A 482 1.99 8.51 -2.67
CA VAL A 482 2.69 9.03 -3.85
C VAL A 482 1.86 8.88 -5.11
N SER A 483 1.14 7.77 -5.26
CA SER A 483 0.30 7.51 -6.43
C SER A 483 -0.87 8.49 -6.51
N ALA A 484 -1.51 8.77 -5.39
CA ALA A 484 -2.54 9.79 -5.29
C ALA A 484 -1.97 11.19 -5.54
N ALA A 485 -0.77 11.50 -5.01
CA ALA A 485 -0.09 12.77 -5.24
C ALA A 485 0.22 12.99 -6.72
N LEU A 486 0.74 11.97 -7.42
CA LEU A 486 1.01 12.03 -8.87
C LEU A 486 -0.25 12.34 -9.68
N LYS A 487 -1.39 11.73 -9.31
CA LYS A 487 -2.67 11.99 -9.99
C LYS A 487 -3.18 13.42 -9.74
N ILE A 488 -3.03 13.93 -8.52
CA ILE A 488 -3.39 15.32 -8.20
C ILE A 488 -2.50 16.29 -8.97
N LEU A 489 -1.20 16.01 -9.05
CA LEU A 489 -0.24 16.80 -9.83
C LEU A 489 -0.63 16.83 -11.31
N ASP A 490 -0.92 15.67 -11.91
CA ASP A 490 -1.36 15.57 -13.30
C ASP A 490 -2.62 16.44 -13.56
N ILE A 491 -3.65 16.30 -12.74
CA ILE A 491 -4.87 17.12 -12.84
C ILE A 491 -4.54 18.61 -12.69
N THR A 492 -3.72 18.95 -11.71
CA THR A 492 -3.37 20.36 -11.42
C THR A 492 -2.58 20.97 -12.59
N ARG A 493 -1.61 20.24 -13.15
CA ARG A 493 -0.82 20.72 -14.30
C ARG A 493 -1.63 20.89 -15.56
N HIS A 494 -2.64 20.05 -15.78
CA HIS A 494 -3.59 20.22 -16.90
C HIS A 494 -4.54 21.41 -16.73
N LEU A 495 -4.97 21.71 -15.50
CA LEU A 495 -5.90 22.82 -15.22
C LEU A 495 -5.21 24.15 -14.94
N ARG A 496 -4.09 24.13 -14.24
CA ARG A 496 -3.30 25.27 -13.79
C ARG A 496 -1.80 24.95 -13.81
N PRO A 497 -1.14 25.05 -14.98
CA PRO A 497 0.29 24.70 -15.13
C PRO A 497 1.23 25.50 -14.23
N ASP A 498 0.87 26.74 -13.93
CA ASP A 498 1.61 27.72 -13.14
C ASP A 498 1.39 27.64 -11.62
N MET A 499 0.46 26.77 -11.16
CA MET A 499 0.11 26.72 -9.73
C MET A 499 1.27 26.18 -8.89
N PRO A 500 1.65 26.87 -7.80
CA PRO A 500 2.58 26.30 -6.82
C PRO A 500 1.97 25.09 -6.11
N VAL A 501 2.67 23.94 -6.18
CA VAL A 501 2.25 22.69 -5.52
C VAL A 501 3.35 22.21 -4.62
N VAL A 502 3.04 22.08 -3.32
CA VAL A 502 3.92 21.50 -2.30
C VAL A 502 3.44 20.08 -2.01
N VAL A 503 4.37 19.11 -2.05
CA VAL A 503 4.06 17.71 -1.79
C VAL A 503 4.89 17.19 -0.63
N ARG A 504 4.25 16.57 0.36
CA ARG A 504 4.93 15.85 1.44
C ARG A 504 5.18 14.41 1.01
N THR A 505 6.36 13.89 1.30
CA THR A 505 6.71 12.46 1.17
C THR A 505 7.36 11.95 2.45
N VAL A 506 7.46 10.62 2.64
CA VAL A 506 8.12 10.04 3.83
C VAL A 506 9.62 10.15 3.71
N ASP A 507 10.16 9.75 2.56
CA ASP A 507 11.59 9.72 2.27
C ASP A 507 11.91 10.35 0.91
N ASP A 508 13.15 10.21 0.47
CA ASP A 508 13.67 10.79 -0.76
C ASP A 508 13.52 9.88 -2.01
N ALA A 509 12.99 8.66 -1.86
CA ALA A 509 12.89 7.68 -2.95
C ALA A 509 12.02 8.14 -4.13
N ASP A 510 10.95 8.90 -3.86
CA ASP A 510 10.00 9.34 -4.87
C ASP A 510 10.16 10.81 -5.30
N LEU A 511 11.20 11.51 -4.84
CA LEU A 511 11.42 12.93 -5.12
C LEU A 511 11.46 13.23 -6.63
N GLU A 512 12.26 12.48 -7.39
CA GLU A 512 12.40 12.69 -8.85
C GLU A 512 11.05 12.52 -9.57
N ARG A 513 10.29 11.51 -9.20
CA ARG A 513 8.98 11.24 -9.80
C ARG A 513 7.98 12.36 -9.54
N LEU A 514 7.97 12.90 -8.32
CA LEU A 514 7.08 13.97 -7.93
C LEU A 514 7.47 15.31 -8.59
N TYR A 515 8.75 15.62 -8.68
CA TYR A 515 9.23 16.80 -9.42
C TYR A 515 8.95 16.69 -10.93
N ALA A 516 9.23 15.53 -11.54
CA ALA A 516 8.91 15.27 -12.96
C ALA A 516 7.41 15.39 -13.25
N ALA A 517 6.54 15.03 -12.29
CA ALA A 517 5.10 15.22 -12.39
C ALA A 517 4.66 16.69 -12.17
N GLY A 518 5.59 17.59 -11.85
CA GLY A 518 5.33 19.02 -11.75
C GLY A 518 5.13 19.54 -10.33
N ALA A 519 5.54 18.84 -9.27
CA ALA A 519 5.61 19.44 -7.94
C ALA A 519 6.55 20.64 -7.95
N THR A 520 6.16 21.76 -7.32
CA THR A 520 7.01 22.93 -7.17
C THR A 520 8.05 22.68 -6.07
N GLU A 521 7.59 22.07 -4.97
CA GLU A 521 8.44 21.70 -3.85
C GLU A 521 8.01 20.34 -3.32
N VAL A 522 8.99 19.47 -2.98
CA VAL A 522 8.73 18.17 -2.34
C VAL A 522 9.47 18.14 -1.01
N VAL A 523 8.74 17.85 0.06
CA VAL A 523 9.26 17.88 1.43
C VAL A 523 9.35 16.45 1.97
N PRO A 524 10.55 15.82 2.02
CA PRO A 524 10.75 14.51 2.62
C PRO A 524 10.83 14.64 4.15
N GLU A 525 9.85 14.07 4.83
CA GLU A 525 9.67 14.17 6.30
C GLU A 525 10.88 13.63 7.08
N SER A 526 11.44 12.50 6.65
CA SER A 526 12.59 11.87 7.30
C SER A 526 13.84 12.74 7.24
N LEU A 527 14.10 13.40 6.11
CA LEU A 527 15.22 14.31 5.95
C LEU A 527 15.05 15.57 6.79
N GLU A 528 13.88 16.21 6.69
CA GLU A 528 13.60 17.45 7.44
C GLU A 528 13.60 17.21 8.95
N GLY A 529 13.04 16.06 9.41
CA GLY A 529 13.14 15.65 10.81
C GLY A 529 14.57 15.44 11.28
N SER A 530 15.41 14.81 10.47
CA SER A 530 16.83 14.59 10.76
C SER A 530 17.61 15.90 10.84
N LEU A 531 17.36 16.82 9.92
CA LEU A 531 17.98 18.16 9.92
C LEU A 531 17.57 18.97 11.14
N MET A 532 16.31 18.86 11.58
CA MET A 532 15.82 19.52 12.78
C MET A 532 16.50 18.97 14.04
N ILE A 533 16.58 17.63 14.17
CA ILE A 533 17.27 16.97 15.29
C ILE A 533 18.75 17.40 15.32
N GLY A 534 19.44 17.35 14.17
CA GLY A 534 20.82 17.80 14.04
C GLY A 534 21.00 19.27 14.44
N SER A 535 20.09 20.14 14.00
CA SER A 535 20.12 21.56 14.33
C SER A 535 19.98 21.81 15.83
N HIS A 536 19.05 21.12 16.51
CA HIS A 536 18.88 21.24 17.95
C HIS A 536 20.09 20.71 18.72
N LEU A 537 20.69 19.59 18.28
CA LEU A 537 21.89 19.04 18.90
C LEU A 537 23.06 20.00 18.77
N LEU A 538 23.31 20.55 17.58
CA LEU A 538 24.37 21.52 17.34
C LEU A 538 24.18 22.79 18.19
N LEU A 539 22.92 23.24 18.34
CA LEU A 539 22.59 24.38 19.19
C LEU A 539 22.94 24.09 20.66
N LEU A 540 22.60 22.90 21.17
CA LEU A 540 22.93 22.47 22.52
C LEU A 540 24.44 22.33 22.75
N LEU A 541 25.21 22.05 21.70
CA LEU A 541 26.67 21.99 21.73
C LEU A 541 27.33 23.37 21.56
N GLY A 542 26.56 24.46 21.54
CA GLY A 542 27.05 25.83 21.47
C GLY A 542 27.48 26.30 20.06
N VAL A 543 27.11 25.56 19.00
CA VAL A 543 27.40 26.00 17.64
C VAL A 543 26.54 27.22 17.31
N PRO A 544 27.11 28.31 16.77
CA PRO A 544 26.37 29.51 16.39
C PRO A 544 25.23 29.23 15.41
N VAL A 545 24.07 29.85 15.64
CA VAL A 545 22.85 29.64 14.83
C VAL A 545 23.08 29.90 13.35
N SER A 546 23.91 30.92 13.01
CA SER A 546 24.29 31.24 11.63
C SER A 546 24.97 30.05 10.93
N ARG A 547 25.88 29.36 11.61
CA ARG A 547 26.58 28.18 11.09
C ARG A 547 25.61 27.00 10.92
N ILE A 548 24.72 26.78 11.88
CA ILE A 548 23.67 25.75 11.80
C ILE A 548 22.78 25.97 10.59
N VAL A 549 22.26 27.21 10.43
CA VAL A 549 21.40 27.57 9.28
C VAL A 549 22.14 27.38 7.94
N LYS A 550 23.44 27.71 7.89
CA LYS A 550 24.28 27.48 6.70
C LYS A 550 24.38 25.99 6.38
N SER A 551 24.76 25.16 7.36
CA SER A 551 24.88 23.71 7.18
C SER A 551 23.55 23.08 6.75
N VAL A 552 22.44 23.46 7.34
CA VAL A 552 21.09 22.97 6.93
C VAL A 552 20.77 23.36 5.49
N ARG A 553 21.08 24.60 5.09
CA ARG A 553 20.88 25.06 3.70
C ARG A 553 21.77 24.30 2.73
N GLU A 554 23.03 24.01 3.08
CA GLU A 554 23.96 23.25 2.26
C GLU A 554 23.47 21.82 2.08
N VAL A 555 23.08 21.12 3.16
CA VAL A 555 22.55 19.74 3.07
C VAL A 555 21.27 19.70 2.23
N ARG A 556 20.34 20.64 2.43
CA ARG A 556 19.15 20.75 1.56
C ARG A 556 19.56 20.95 0.11
N ARG A 557 20.43 21.93 -0.17
CA ARG A 557 20.89 22.24 -1.53
C ARG A 557 21.59 21.06 -2.18
N ASP A 558 22.48 20.37 -1.48
CA ASP A 558 23.26 19.27 -2.06
C ASP A 558 22.41 18.02 -2.29
N ARG A 559 21.53 17.66 -1.38
CA ARG A 559 20.56 16.57 -1.62
C ARG A 559 19.55 16.92 -2.71
N TYR A 560 18.98 18.11 -2.70
CA TYR A 560 18.09 18.54 -3.78
C TYR A 560 18.81 18.79 -5.11
N ARG A 561 20.13 19.14 -5.11
CA ARG A 561 20.95 19.34 -6.32
C ARG A 561 21.44 18.02 -6.91
N MET A 562 21.77 17.03 -6.10
CA MET A 562 22.11 15.69 -6.57
C MET A 562 20.97 15.08 -7.39
N LEU A 563 19.70 15.43 -7.03
CA LEU A 563 18.49 14.99 -7.71
C LEU A 563 18.11 15.88 -8.90
N ARG A 564 18.48 17.16 -8.90
CA ARG A 564 18.26 18.10 -10.04
C ARG A 564 19.31 18.01 -11.16
N GLY A 565 20.47 17.40 -10.91
CA GLY A 565 21.58 17.33 -11.87
C GLY A 565 21.29 16.53 -13.15
N PHE A 566 20.12 15.95 -13.29
CA PHE A 566 19.70 15.20 -14.47
C PHE A 566 18.69 15.93 -15.38
N PHE A 567 18.16 17.09 -14.99
CA PHE A 567 17.19 17.81 -15.82
C PHE A 567 17.50 19.29 -15.97
N HIS A 568 17.63 19.73 -17.20
CA HIS A 568 17.84 21.02 -17.81
C HIS A 568 17.30 22.26 -17.07
N GLY A 569 18.15 23.22 -16.82
CA GLY A 569 17.81 24.57 -16.38
C GLY A 569 19.00 25.42 -15.95
N GLU A 570 19.93 25.71 -16.87
CA GLU A 570 21.08 26.60 -16.61
C GLU A 570 20.71 28.05 -16.26
N ASP A 571 19.51 28.50 -16.58
CA ASP A 571 19.14 29.93 -16.51
C ASP A 571 18.79 30.45 -15.10
N LEU A 572 18.64 29.57 -14.08
CA LEU A 572 18.40 30.00 -12.69
C LEU A 572 19.68 30.14 -11.86
N PHE A 573 20.84 29.76 -12.41
CA PHE A 573 22.11 29.79 -11.70
C PHE A 573 22.76 31.20 -11.68
N GLU A 574 22.57 32.02 -12.71
CA GLU A 574 23.11 33.38 -12.75
C GLU A 574 22.41 34.35 -11.79
N ALA A 575 21.11 34.20 -11.58
CA ALA A 575 20.36 35.03 -10.64
C ALA A 575 20.75 34.81 -9.17
N LYS A 576 21.15 33.60 -8.79
CA LYS A 576 21.52 33.24 -7.40
C LYS A 576 22.98 33.56 -7.03
N GLN A 577 23.89 33.60 -7.99
CA GLN A 577 25.27 34.07 -7.72
C GLN A 577 25.29 35.54 -7.37
N THR A 578 24.40 36.35 -7.96
CA THR A 578 24.30 37.80 -7.67
C THR A 578 23.77 38.08 -6.26
N GLU A 579 22.95 37.21 -5.65
CA GLU A 579 22.50 37.37 -4.26
C GLU A 579 23.56 36.96 -3.22
N ALA A 580 24.42 35.99 -3.53
CA ALA A 580 25.51 35.56 -2.65
C ALA A 580 26.57 36.65 -2.39
N TYR A 581 26.72 37.59 -3.33
CA TYR A 581 27.68 38.71 -3.22
C TYR A 581 27.05 40.02 -2.74
N ARG A 582 25.73 40.08 -2.50
CA ARG A 582 25.12 41.31 -1.98
C ARG A 582 25.44 41.47 -0.50
N ALA A 583 25.99 42.62 -0.15
CA ALA A 583 26.21 43.02 1.23
C ALA A 583 24.84 43.12 1.96
N ARG A 584 24.79 42.59 3.18
CA ARG A 584 23.62 42.52 4.02
C ARG A 584 23.90 42.89 5.46
N LEU A 585 22.85 43.28 6.23
CA LEU A 585 22.98 43.49 7.65
C LEU A 585 22.93 42.14 8.39
N HIS A 586 23.85 42.00 9.38
CA HIS A 586 23.92 40.82 10.26
C HIS A 586 24.13 41.27 11.69
N ALA A 587 23.37 40.70 12.65
CA ALA A 587 23.44 41.06 14.05
C ALA A 587 24.19 39.96 14.84
N VAL A 588 25.24 40.33 15.53
CA VAL A 588 26.05 39.44 16.39
C VAL A 588 25.87 39.88 17.85
N VAL A 589 25.44 38.94 18.70
CA VAL A 589 25.32 39.15 20.15
C VAL A 589 26.61 38.70 20.80
N LEU A 590 27.19 39.51 21.70
CA LEU A 590 28.39 39.18 22.44
C LEU A 590 28.05 38.46 23.76
N PRO A 591 28.21 37.14 23.85
CA PRO A 591 27.99 36.40 25.09
C PRO A 591 29.14 36.62 26.08
N GLU A 592 28.93 36.17 27.33
CA GLU A 592 29.99 36.11 28.34
C GLU A 592 31.13 35.21 27.84
N GLY A 593 32.36 35.76 27.77
CA GLY A 593 33.54 35.05 27.24
C GLY A 593 33.84 35.29 25.77
N ALA A 594 33.06 36.09 25.05
CA ALA A 594 33.40 36.49 23.68
C ALA A 594 34.69 37.34 23.68
N ARG A 595 35.62 37.06 22.74
CA ARG A 595 36.91 37.73 22.63
C ARG A 595 36.79 39.25 22.51
N ALA A 596 35.78 39.73 21.79
CA ALA A 596 35.56 41.16 21.56
C ALA A 596 35.13 41.91 22.84
N VAL A 597 34.72 41.23 23.91
CA VAL A 597 34.30 41.85 25.16
C VAL A 597 35.49 42.53 25.83
N GLY A 598 35.34 43.82 26.19
CA GLY A 598 36.39 44.64 26.77
C GLY A 598 37.34 45.30 25.77
N GLN A 599 37.34 44.95 24.51
CA GLN A 599 38.15 45.53 23.44
C GLN A 599 37.48 46.79 22.87
N ARG A 600 38.25 47.66 22.23
CA ARG A 600 37.70 48.77 21.46
C ARG A 600 37.31 48.29 20.07
N LEU A 601 36.30 48.89 19.49
CA LEU A 601 35.82 48.52 18.16
C LEU A 601 36.95 48.64 17.10
N ALA A 602 37.80 49.67 17.19
CA ALA A 602 38.92 49.88 16.29
C ALA A 602 39.97 48.74 16.37
N ASP A 603 40.19 48.13 17.53
CA ASP A 603 41.19 47.08 17.74
C ASP A 603 40.82 45.75 17.05
N LEU A 604 39.56 45.61 16.63
CA LEU A 604 39.05 44.39 15.95
C LEU A 604 39.27 44.39 14.44
N HIS A 605 39.67 45.52 13.88
CA HIS A 605 40.02 45.69 12.45
C HIS A 605 38.99 45.10 11.45
N LEU A 606 37.71 45.17 11.77
CA LEU A 606 36.64 44.56 10.94
C LEU A 606 36.55 45.20 9.56
N GLU A 607 36.97 46.45 9.40
CA GLU A 607 37.03 47.15 8.12
C GLU A 607 37.97 46.48 7.12
N THR A 608 39.04 45.81 7.58
CA THR A 608 39.98 45.07 6.72
C THR A 608 39.34 43.84 6.07
N LEU A 609 38.23 43.37 6.62
CA LEU A 609 37.43 42.29 6.08
C LEU A 609 36.31 42.76 5.15
N GLY A 610 36.19 44.08 4.96
CA GLY A 610 35.08 44.67 4.20
C GLY A 610 33.74 44.65 4.97
N VAL A 611 33.80 44.63 6.30
CA VAL A 611 32.62 44.68 7.19
C VAL A 611 32.53 46.03 7.88
N ASP A 612 31.43 46.71 7.68
CA ASP A 612 31.10 47.95 8.38
C ASP A 612 30.18 47.71 9.58
N VAL A 613 30.44 48.41 10.71
CA VAL A 613 29.63 48.30 11.94
C VAL A 613 28.58 49.39 11.93
N SER A 614 27.39 49.07 11.48
CA SER A 614 26.28 50.01 11.30
C SER A 614 25.67 50.47 12.65
N ALA A 615 25.71 49.66 13.69
CA ALA A 615 25.20 50.02 15.02
C ALA A 615 25.72 49.08 16.11
N VAL A 616 25.77 49.59 17.34
CA VAL A 616 25.89 48.79 18.56
C VAL A 616 24.66 49.02 19.42
N ARG A 617 23.99 47.94 19.83
CA ARG A 617 22.82 48.01 20.74
C ARG A 617 23.25 47.53 22.12
N ARG A 618 23.00 48.32 23.13
CA ARG A 618 23.28 48.04 24.55
C ARG A 618 22.04 48.28 25.39
N GLY A 619 21.55 47.28 26.12
CA GLY A 619 20.39 47.44 26.99
C GLY A 619 19.14 47.97 26.30
N GLY A 620 18.93 47.60 25.00
CA GLY A 620 17.80 48.06 24.20
C GLY A 620 18.01 49.43 23.49
N ILE A 621 19.06 50.18 23.81
CA ILE A 621 19.39 51.47 23.20
C ILE A 621 20.25 51.23 21.96
N ARG A 622 19.86 51.80 20.82
CA ARG A 622 20.59 51.72 19.56
C ARG A 622 21.56 52.89 19.43
N GLY A 623 22.87 52.61 19.39
CA GLY A 623 23.88 53.58 19.01
C GLY A 623 24.25 53.43 17.51
N PRO A 624 23.65 54.29 16.61
CA PRO A 624 24.04 54.22 15.19
C PRO A 624 25.44 54.84 15.01
N GLN A 625 26.23 54.29 14.08
CA GLN A 625 27.63 54.66 13.78
C GLN A 625 28.50 54.78 15.03
N PRO A 626 28.79 53.66 15.71
CA PRO A 626 29.55 53.67 16.94
C PRO A 626 30.96 54.23 16.72
N ALA A 627 31.43 55.06 17.68
CA ALA A 627 32.79 55.60 17.60
C ALA A 627 33.87 54.48 17.66
N PRO A 628 35.00 54.60 16.97
CA PRO A 628 36.08 53.57 16.97
C PRO A 628 36.57 53.20 18.37
N GLU A 629 36.48 54.13 19.33
CA GLU A 629 36.92 53.99 20.73
C GLU A 629 35.87 53.26 21.60
N THR A 630 34.71 52.91 21.01
CA THR A 630 33.64 52.21 21.76
C THR A 630 34.13 50.89 22.32
N ARG A 631 34.12 50.74 23.65
CA ARG A 631 34.45 49.48 24.30
C ARG A 631 33.20 48.57 24.33
N LEU A 632 33.36 47.36 23.83
CA LEU A 632 32.34 46.35 23.75
C LEU A 632 32.10 45.71 25.12
N GLN A 633 30.85 45.38 25.44
CA GLN A 633 30.45 44.77 26.71
C GLN A 633 29.65 43.49 26.43
N VAL A 634 29.54 42.65 27.50
CA VAL A 634 28.70 41.46 27.45
C VAL A 634 27.24 41.89 27.19
N GLY A 635 26.56 41.21 26.29
CA GLY A 635 25.20 41.50 25.88
C GLY A 635 25.05 42.63 24.80
N ASP A 636 26.15 43.24 24.36
CA ASP A 636 26.09 44.11 23.18
C ASP A 636 25.72 43.35 21.95
N VAL A 637 24.89 43.97 21.10
CA VAL A 637 24.50 43.43 19.78
C VAL A 637 25.12 44.36 18.71
N LEU A 638 26.09 43.82 18.00
CA LEU A 638 26.73 44.50 16.86
C LEU A 638 25.92 44.27 15.60
N VAL A 639 25.53 45.33 14.89
CA VAL A 639 24.86 45.19 13.58
C VAL A 639 25.96 45.48 12.51
N LEU A 640 26.36 44.42 11.86
CA LEU A 640 27.39 44.41 10.85
C LEU A 640 26.78 44.50 9.45
N TYR A 641 27.48 45.15 8.52
CA TYR A 641 27.10 45.24 7.11
C TYR A 641 28.26 44.77 6.25
N GLY A 642 28.07 43.76 5.40
CA GLY A 642 29.11 43.21 4.54
C GLY A 642 28.61 42.02 3.73
N THR A 643 29.50 41.44 2.93
CA THR A 643 29.22 40.22 2.19
C THR A 643 29.09 39.02 3.16
N PRO A 644 28.37 37.96 2.79
CA PRO A 644 28.19 36.80 3.66
C PRO A 644 29.49 36.20 4.20
N GLU A 645 30.53 36.08 3.35
CA GLU A 645 31.83 35.54 3.72
C GLU A 645 32.59 36.47 4.70
N ALA A 646 32.52 37.77 4.46
CA ALA A 646 33.14 38.78 5.33
C ALA A 646 32.44 38.82 6.71
N LEU A 647 31.12 38.72 6.73
CA LEU A 647 30.32 38.71 7.96
C LEU A 647 30.61 37.45 8.82
N GLU A 648 30.82 36.29 8.19
CA GLU A 648 31.18 35.04 8.89
C GLU A 648 32.55 35.14 9.54
N GLN A 649 33.55 35.73 8.83
CA GLN A 649 34.88 35.98 9.37
C GLN A 649 34.84 36.97 10.53
N ALA A 650 34.06 38.05 10.36
CA ALA A 650 33.87 39.05 11.43
C ALA A 650 33.22 38.44 12.68
N GLU A 651 32.18 37.63 12.53
CA GLU A 651 31.51 36.93 13.64
C GLU A 651 32.50 36.01 14.38
N LYS A 652 33.35 35.28 13.65
CA LYS A 652 34.36 34.43 14.25
C LYS A 652 35.39 35.21 15.08
N ILE A 653 35.86 36.37 14.56
CA ILE A 653 36.80 37.25 15.30
C ILE A 653 36.11 37.82 16.55
N LEU A 654 34.86 38.16 16.50
CA LEU A 654 34.09 38.71 17.62
C LEU A 654 33.90 37.69 18.74
N LEU A 655 33.63 36.44 18.39
CA LEU A 655 33.24 35.38 19.34
C LEU A 655 34.43 34.52 19.79
N GLU A 656 35.24 34.02 18.86
CA GLU A 656 36.25 32.98 19.12
C GLU A 656 37.71 33.51 19.09
N GLY A 657 38.01 34.45 18.26
CA GLY A 657 39.36 35.00 18.06
C GLY A 657 40.12 34.38 16.96
#